data_49ae685fa05ed5e505e0a90bed317589
#
_entry.id   49ae685fa05ed5e505e0a90bed317589
#
_cell.length_a   1.000
_cell.length_b   1.000
_cell.length_c   1.000
_cell.angle_alpha   90.00
_cell.angle_beta   90.00
_cell.angle_gamma   90.00
#
_symmetry.space_group_name_H-M   'P 1'
#
loop_
_entity.id
_entity.type
_entity.pdbx_description
1 polymer ?
#
loop_
_entity_poly.entity_id
_entity_poly.type
_entity_poly.pdbx_seq_one_letter_code
_entity_poly.pdbx_strand_id
1 'polypeptide(L)'
;MNNDELRHYGTPRHSGRYPWGSGENPYQSSTGFYGMAKQLKSEGMSDKEIAESFGMSTREYKSAYSNAKNEVRAANRAEALRLKDKGYSNTAIGQRMGVNESTVRSWMDEDIAERSSISKNTAKALKSAVDDKKYIDIGGGVENQMGISRTALDNAVKMLKDEGYTVHYIQTEQLGTGHKTSIKVLAPPDTTYSEVWNHKADIEFPGFRSEDKGRTIDKIGKPVSISSKRIKINYAEEGGKDKDGVIELRRGVDDISLGKAKYAQVRIAVDGTHYLKGMAMYRDDMPDGVDIIFNTNKAKGTPMLGEKDNSVLKPMKKDQDNPFGATIKGERELILAQRYYTDKNGKRQQSALNIVNEEGDWNTWRKSLSSQMLSKQSPMLAKKQLKLAYDLKQDEFDSIMKLENPVIRQQLLDKFADGCDSAAVHLKAAGLPRQASKVILPFPSMKENEVYAPSFRDGEEVVLIRYPHGGTFEIPRLKVNNKVPDAKKTLHNAQDAIGINAKVAERLSGADFDGDTVLVIPTSTAKIKTSKPLDGLKDFDPQRDYKAYPGMPEVKGSGFNKQQQMGNVSNLITDMTIKGATPDELARAVRHSMVIIDAEKHNLNYKQSAIDNNIAALKEKYQGGKNRGASTIISRASATAYVPVRKELTNTKYMTDDEKKRYSKGEKIYRETGETYISKKTGKEIKRISKSTKMAETSDANTLSSGYMIETVYSEHANKLKALANKARAESRSTDYIPYSKEAHVKYKDQVDSLNSKLNIALKNRPLERKAQLIANAKVKNVYAANPDMDSDDLKKLKGRCLTEARLQTGASKQQIKIEPKEWEAIQAGAISTNKLKSIVQNSDLDVLKQLAMPREMRGVTPAQESRIKVLESRGYTLAEIADAVGVSTGTITNVLQG
;
A
#
# COMPACT_ATOMS: atom_id res chain seq x y z
N MET A 1 30.18 36.88 -54.58
CA MET A 1 28.93 36.11 -54.50
C MET A 1 29.13 35.07 -53.40
N ASN A 2 28.49 35.33 -52.27
CA ASN A 2 28.55 34.38 -51.14
C ASN A 2 27.69 33.18 -51.52
N ASN A 3 28.35 32.05 -51.61
CA ASN A 3 27.64 30.78 -51.62
C ASN A 3 27.04 30.60 -50.24
N ASP A 4 25.76 30.98 -50.10
CA ASP A 4 24.94 30.49 -49.00
C ASP A 4 24.76 29.01 -49.20
N GLU A 5 25.60 28.24 -48.52
CA GLU A 5 25.41 26.80 -48.35
C GLU A 5 24.04 26.61 -47.75
N LEU A 6 23.08 26.13 -48.51
CA LEU A 6 21.80 25.65 -48.04
C LEU A 6 22.03 24.54 -47.02
N ARG A 7 22.06 24.92 -45.78
CA ARG A 7 22.19 23.94 -44.65
C ARG A 7 20.83 23.34 -44.39
N HIS A 8 20.75 22.03 -44.58
CA HIS A 8 19.57 21.28 -44.23
C HIS A 8 19.63 20.87 -42.78
N TYR A 9 18.70 21.34 -41.97
CA TYR A 9 18.54 21.01 -40.59
C TYR A 9 17.23 20.23 -40.38
N GLY A 10 17.23 19.20 -39.54
CA GLY A 10 16.05 18.40 -39.24
C GLY A 10 16.03 17.01 -39.89
N THR A 11 14.86 16.53 -40.30
CA THR A 11 14.68 15.18 -40.84
C THR A 11 15.38 15.01 -42.19
N PRO A 12 16.15 13.93 -42.43
CA PRO A 12 16.83 13.67 -43.68
C PRO A 12 15.88 13.72 -44.88
N ARG A 13 16.35 14.33 -45.98
CA ARG A 13 15.57 14.60 -47.21
C ARG A 13 14.94 13.33 -47.83
N HIS A 14 15.65 12.20 -47.75
CA HIS A 14 15.21 10.93 -48.31
C HIS A 14 14.16 10.18 -47.47
N SER A 15 13.73 10.75 -46.33
CA SER A 15 12.63 10.16 -45.52
C SER A 15 11.28 10.20 -46.27
N GLY A 16 11.18 10.93 -47.39
CA GLY A 16 9.97 11.13 -48.17
C GLY A 16 8.83 11.89 -47.46
N ARG A 17 8.99 12.09 -46.15
CA ARG A 17 7.97 12.64 -45.30
C ARG A 17 8.08 14.15 -45.09
N TYR A 18 9.32 14.65 -45.16
CA TYR A 18 9.64 16.07 -45.02
C TYR A 18 10.65 16.49 -46.08
N PRO A 19 10.19 16.71 -47.33
CA PRO A 19 11.07 17.18 -48.36
C PRO A 19 11.50 18.63 -48.06
N TRP A 20 12.80 18.88 -48.10
CA TRP A 20 13.35 20.19 -47.84
C TRP A 20 12.84 21.21 -48.87
N GLY A 21 12.17 22.23 -48.36
CA GLY A 21 11.80 23.40 -49.13
C GLY A 21 10.69 23.24 -50.16
N SER A 22 10.03 22.11 -50.23
CA SER A 22 9.00 21.81 -51.23
C SER A 22 7.67 21.31 -50.65
N GLY A 23 7.51 21.26 -49.33
CA GLY A 23 6.27 20.82 -48.70
C GLY A 23 5.26 21.97 -48.54
N GLU A 24 3.99 21.61 -48.36
CA GLU A 24 2.93 22.58 -48.06
C GLU A 24 3.17 23.32 -46.76
N ASN A 25 4.02 22.77 -45.88
CA ASN A 25 4.41 23.37 -44.60
C ASN A 25 5.92 23.69 -44.60
N PRO A 26 6.34 24.93 -44.83
CA PRO A 26 7.74 25.34 -44.88
C PRO A 26 8.43 25.29 -43.51
N TYR A 27 7.67 25.09 -42.40
CA TYR A 27 8.20 25.03 -41.05
C TYR A 27 8.47 23.59 -40.55
N GLN A 28 8.59 22.65 -41.43
CA GLN A 28 8.87 21.24 -41.07
C GLN A 28 10.30 21.01 -40.58
N SER A 29 11.26 21.90 -40.84
CA SER A 29 12.60 21.83 -40.25
C SER A 29 12.60 22.39 -38.83
N SER A 30 13.35 21.75 -37.94
CA SER A 30 13.46 22.20 -36.55
C SER A 30 13.95 23.66 -36.44
N THR A 31 14.87 24.07 -37.27
CA THR A 31 15.41 25.43 -37.32
C THR A 31 14.38 26.44 -37.85
N GLY A 32 13.69 26.11 -38.92
CA GLY A 32 12.61 26.98 -39.45
C GLY A 32 11.45 27.13 -38.45
N PHE A 33 10.98 26.05 -37.92
CA PHE A 33 9.93 26.05 -36.91
C PHE A 33 10.34 26.83 -35.65
N TYR A 34 11.56 26.58 -35.13
CA TYR A 34 12.05 27.23 -33.91
C TYR A 34 12.25 28.74 -34.15
N GLY A 35 12.80 29.15 -35.29
CA GLY A 35 12.99 30.53 -35.66
C GLY A 35 11.65 31.29 -35.77
N MET A 36 10.67 30.72 -36.48
CA MET A 36 9.34 31.28 -36.60
C MET A 36 8.59 31.38 -35.27
N ALA A 37 8.60 30.33 -34.50
CA ALA A 37 7.99 30.34 -33.15
C ALA A 37 8.64 31.38 -32.23
N LYS A 38 9.96 31.56 -32.32
CA LYS A 38 10.70 32.58 -31.57
C LYS A 38 10.32 34.01 -32.04
N GLN A 39 10.15 34.20 -33.34
CA GLN A 39 9.71 35.48 -33.91
C GLN A 39 8.31 35.84 -33.42
N LEU A 40 7.32 34.93 -33.57
CA LEU A 40 5.94 35.14 -33.11
C LEU A 40 5.88 35.46 -31.61
N LYS A 41 6.75 34.82 -30.82
CA LYS A 41 6.90 35.10 -29.39
C LYS A 41 7.46 36.52 -29.14
N SER A 42 8.41 36.98 -29.93
CA SER A 42 8.95 38.35 -29.84
C SER A 42 7.94 39.44 -30.28
N GLU A 43 6.98 39.06 -31.11
CA GLU A 43 5.83 39.86 -31.51
C GLU A 43 4.69 39.91 -30.49
N GLY A 44 4.86 39.21 -29.34
CA GLY A 44 3.95 39.23 -28.20
C GLY A 44 2.86 38.16 -28.18
N MET A 45 2.87 37.22 -29.14
CA MET A 45 1.89 36.14 -29.20
C MET A 45 2.10 35.15 -28.05
N SER A 46 1.02 34.70 -27.45
CA SER A 46 1.02 33.67 -26.43
C SER A 46 1.30 32.27 -27.00
N ASP A 47 1.79 31.33 -26.15
CA ASP A 47 2.01 29.94 -26.57
C ASP A 47 0.73 29.27 -27.15
N LYS A 48 -0.45 29.74 -26.77
CA LYS A 48 -1.73 29.24 -27.27
C LYS A 48 -1.99 29.73 -28.70
N GLU A 49 -1.83 31.02 -28.93
CA GLU A 49 -2.02 31.63 -30.25
C GLU A 49 -1.00 31.09 -31.27
N ILE A 50 0.26 30.94 -30.85
CA ILE A 50 1.30 30.31 -31.68
C ILE A 50 0.95 28.85 -32.00
N ALA A 51 0.48 28.09 -31.04
CA ALA A 51 0.05 26.70 -31.27
C ALA A 51 -1.11 26.64 -32.29
N GLU A 52 -2.11 27.52 -32.15
CA GLU A 52 -3.24 27.61 -33.05
C GLU A 52 -2.78 27.98 -34.49
N SER A 53 -1.82 28.92 -34.63
CA SER A 53 -1.27 29.32 -35.94
C SER A 53 -0.53 28.17 -36.66
N PHE A 54 0.02 27.22 -35.91
CA PHE A 54 0.65 26.00 -36.44
C PHE A 54 -0.30 24.80 -36.54
N GLY A 55 -1.58 24.97 -36.26
CA GLY A 55 -2.55 23.86 -36.25
C GLY A 55 -2.29 22.79 -35.19
N MET A 56 -1.66 23.15 -34.07
CA MET A 56 -1.25 22.26 -33.01
C MET A 56 -2.00 22.56 -31.70
N SER A 57 -2.16 21.55 -30.85
CA SER A 57 -2.52 21.83 -29.46
C SER A 57 -1.35 22.55 -28.75
N THR A 58 -1.65 23.37 -27.75
CA THR A 58 -0.62 24.07 -26.95
C THR A 58 0.43 23.11 -26.37
N ARG A 59 0.04 21.89 -26.07
CA ARG A 59 0.92 20.85 -25.56
C ARG A 59 1.86 20.29 -26.65
N GLU A 60 1.34 20.03 -27.82
CA GLU A 60 2.14 19.58 -28.98
C GLU A 60 3.12 20.67 -29.41
N TYR A 61 2.68 21.92 -29.42
CA TYR A 61 3.56 23.06 -29.67
C TYR A 61 4.72 23.14 -28.69
N LYS A 62 4.44 23.07 -27.37
CA LYS A 62 5.49 23.12 -26.36
C LYS A 62 6.51 21.97 -26.49
N SER A 63 6.07 20.77 -26.83
CA SER A 63 6.96 19.64 -27.12
C SER A 63 7.78 19.85 -28.39
N ALA A 64 7.15 20.27 -29.47
CA ALA A 64 7.84 20.58 -30.73
C ALA A 64 8.87 21.69 -30.57
N TYR A 65 8.50 22.79 -29.88
CA TYR A 65 9.39 23.92 -29.58
C TYR A 65 10.59 23.48 -28.72
N SER A 66 10.37 22.61 -27.70
CA SER A 66 11.42 22.07 -26.86
C SER A 66 12.40 21.18 -27.65
N ASN A 67 11.89 20.32 -28.51
CA ASN A 67 12.72 19.45 -29.36
C ASN A 67 13.55 20.25 -30.34
N ALA A 68 12.92 21.16 -31.12
CA ALA A 68 13.60 22.02 -32.06
C ALA A 68 14.66 22.91 -31.39
N LYS A 69 14.37 23.45 -30.21
CA LYS A 69 15.34 24.21 -29.40
C LYS A 69 16.55 23.37 -29.01
N ASN A 70 16.31 22.09 -28.60
CA ASN A 70 17.37 21.18 -28.21
C ASN A 70 18.24 20.77 -29.41
N GLU A 71 17.64 20.56 -30.59
CA GLU A 71 18.38 20.25 -31.83
C GLU A 71 19.29 21.40 -32.23
N VAL A 72 18.76 22.65 -32.27
CA VAL A 72 19.55 23.84 -32.56
C VAL A 72 20.70 24.02 -31.55
N ARG A 73 20.43 23.79 -30.27
CA ARG A 73 21.50 23.82 -29.24
C ARG A 73 22.54 22.73 -29.42
N ALA A 74 22.14 21.52 -29.78
CA ALA A 74 23.08 20.42 -30.04
C ALA A 74 23.98 20.71 -31.24
N ALA A 75 23.41 21.29 -32.32
CA ALA A 75 24.18 21.71 -33.48
C ALA A 75 25.18 22.84 -33.11
N ASN A 76 24.71 23.85 -32.41
CA ASN A 76 25.56 24.96 -31.95
C ASN A 76 26.66 24.48 -30.98
N ARG A 77 26.37 23.51 -30.09
CA ARG A 77 27.36 22.89 -29.21
C ARG A 77 28.42 22.15 -30.01
N ALA A 78 28.01 21.34 -30.99
CA ALA A 78 28.95 20.58 -31.84
C ALA A 78 29.91 21.55 -32.57
N GLU A 79 29.40 22.65 -33.12
CA GLU A 79 30.21 23.65 -33.78
C GLU A 79 31.12 24.40 -32.80
N ALA A 80 30.60 24.77 -31.63
CA ALA A 80 31.38 25.42 -30.59
C ALA A 80 32.53 24.51 -30.07
N LEU A 81 32.28 23.21 -29.87
CA LEU A 81 33.33 22.24 -29.53
C LEU A 81 34.37 22.10 -30.64
N ARG A 82 33.95 21.99 -31.91
CA ARG A 82 34.82 21.95 -33.06
C ARG A 82 35.76 23.19 -33.15
N LEU A 83 35.22 24.38 -32.86
CA LEU A 83 36.01 25.61 -32.79
C LEU A 83 36.93 25.60 -31.54
N LYS A 84 36.49 25.05 -30.42
CA LYS A 84 37.29 24.92 -29.19
C LYS A 84 38.50 24.00 -29.43
N ASP A 85 38.27 22.86 -30.09
CA ASP A 85 39.37 21.90 -30.47
C ASP A 85 40.39 22.55 -31.43
N LYS A 86 39.95 23.54 -32.20
CA LYS A 86 40.84 24.39 -33.04
C LYS A 86 41.56 25.51 -32.24
N GLY A 87 41.44 25.54 -30.92
CA GLY A 87 42.13 26.47 -30.04
C GLY A 87 41.45 27.85 -29.88
N TYR A 88 40.22 28.05 -30.34
CA TYR A 88 39.51 29.32 -30.15
C TYR A 88 39.03 29.52 -28.71
N SER A 89 39.14 30.73 -28.16
CA SER A 89 38.54 31.07 -26.88
C SER A 89 37.02 31.15 -26.98
N ASN A 90 36.31 31.03 -25.84
CA ASN A 90 34.85 31.12 -25.82
C ASN A 90 34.35 32.47 -26.36
N THR A 91 35.10 33.55 -26.13
CA THR A 91 34.80 34.90 -26.69
C THR A 91 34.94 34.91 -28.23
N ALA A 92 36.03 34.32 -28.75
CA ALA A 92 36.25 34.24 -30.22
C ALA A 92 35.22 33.31 -30.88
N ILE A 93 34.79 32.24 -30.21
CA ILE A 93 33.71 31.35 -30.64
C ILE A 93 32.40 32.15 -30.70
N GLY A 94 32.10 32.90 -29.63
CA GLY A 94 30.90 33.74 -29.58
C GLY A 94 30.83 34.77 -30.72
N GLN A 95 31.93 35.49 -30.99
CA GLN A 95 32.01 36.39 -32.11
C GLN A 95 31.77 35.72 -33.47
N ARG A 96 32.37 34.53 -33.70
CA ARG A 96 32.20 33.76 -34.95
C ARG A 96 30.77 33.20 -35.13
N MET A 97 30.13 32.83 -34.06
CA MET A 97 28.78 32.26 -34.09
C MET A 97 27.67 33.30 -33.86
N GLY A 98 28.04 34.60 -33.75
CA GLY A 98 27.07 35.68 -33.58
C GLY A 98 26.33 35.69 -32.26
N VAL A 99 26.97 35.18 -31.16
CA VAL A 99 26.41 35.08 -29.82
C VAL A 99 27.37 35.57 -28.75
N ASN A 100 26.86 35.84 -27.56
CA ASN A 100 27.68 36.24 -26.42
C ASN A 100 28.50 35.08 -25.88
N GLU A 101 29.64 35.34 -25.25
CA GLU A 101 30.49 34.33 -24.57
C GLU A 101 29.73 33.50 -23.55
N SER A 102 28.82 34.13 -22.81
CA SER A 102 27.94 33.46 -21.85
C SER A 102 27.01 32.41 -22.51
N THR A 103 26.57 32.66 -23.75
CA THR A 103 25.78 31.70 -24.53
C THR A 103 26.64 30.52 -24.96
N VAL A 104 27.90 30.73 -25.39
CA VAL A 104 28.84 29.63 -25.69
C VAL A 104 29.10 28.80 -24.47
N ARG A 105 29.32 29.41 -23.31
CA ARG A 105 29.50 28.70 -22.04
C ARG A 105 28.28 27.87 -21.70
N SER A 106 27.07 28.41 -21.89
CA SER A 106 25.80 27.68 -21.69
C SER A 106 25.62 26.49 -22.67
N TRP A 107 26.15 26.57 -23.90
CA TRP A 107 26.13 25.45 -24.83
C TRP A 107 27.11 24.32 -24.43
N MET A 108 28.20 24.67 -23.78
CA MET A 108 29.19 23.70 -23.27
C MET A 108 28.79 23.11 -21.92
N ASP A 109 27.71 23.60 -21.31
CA ASP A 109 27.17 23.06 -20.06
C ASP A 109 26.64 21.64 -20.26
N GLU A 110 27.17 20.70 -19.47
CA GLU A 110 26.83 19.27 -19.54
C GLU A 110 25.38 19.00 -19.18
N ASP A 111 24.80 19.73 -18.20
CA ASP A 111 23.40 19.57 -17.76
C ASP A 111 22.39 19.83 -18.89
N ILE A 112 22.72 20.71 -19.83
CA ILE A 112 21.84 21.04 -20.96
C ILE A 112 21.87 19.95 -22.04
N ALA A 113 23.06 19.37 -22.29
CA ALA A 113 23.18 18.23 -23.20
C ALA A 113 22.44 17.00 -22.66
N GLU A 114 22.46 16.82 -21.34
CA GLU A 114 21.80 15.75 -20.64
C GLU A 114 20.28 15.74 -20.78
N ARG A 115 19.63 16.90 -20.73
CA ARG A 115 18.16 17.00 -20.94
C ARG A 115 17.70 16.53 -22.31
N SER A 116 18.51 16.77 -23.34
CA SER A 116 18.25 16.26 -24.71
C SER A 116 18.45 14.75 -24.77
N SER A 117 19.47 14.24 -24.09
CA SER A 117 19.75 12.80 -23.99
C SER A 117 18.59 12.06 -23.30
N ILE A 118 18.04 12.60 -22.21
CA ILE A 118 16.89 11.99 -21.48
C ILE A 118 15.68 11.78 -22.40
N SER A 119 15.32 12.79 -23.21
CA SER A 119 14.19 12.65 -24.15
C SER A 119 14.46 11.62 -25.24
N LYS A 120 15.70 11.54 -25.75
CA LYS A 120 16.12 10.53 -26.75
C LYS A 120 16.12 9.11 -26.14
N ASN A 121 16.65 8.95 -24.94
CA ASN A 121 16.62 7.67 -24.22
C ASN A 121 15.18 7.21 -23.96
N THR A 122 14.31 8.14 -23.58
CA THR A 122 12.87 7.88 -23.39
C THR A 122 12.22 7.45 -24.70
N ALA A 123 12.49 8.12 -25.81
CA ALA A 123 11.96 7.76 -27.13
C ALA A 123 12.42 6.38 -27.57
N LYS A 124 13.71 6.05 -27.38
CA LYS A 124 14.25 4.71 -27.67
C LYS A 124 13.59 3.61 -26.83
N ALA A 125 13.33 3.87 -25.54
CA ALA A 125 12.63 2.93 -24.66
C ALA A 125 11.18 2.73 -25.09
N LEU A 126 10.44 3.81 -25.39
CA LEU A 126 9.07 3.73 -25.87
C LEU A 126 8.96 3.02 -27.21
N LYS A 127 9.88 3.30 -28.15
CA LYS A 127 9.95 2.62 -29.44
C LYS A 127 10.11 1.12 -29.24
N SER A 128 11.11 0.70 -28.46
CA SER A 128 11.29 -0.71 -28.14
C SER A 128 10.07 -1.34 -27.46
N ALA A 129 9.34 -0.59 -26.63
CA ALA A 129 8.12 -1.08 -25.99
C ALA A 129 6.98 -1.30 -27.01
N VAL A 130 6.81 -0.40 -27.95
CA VAL A 130 5.77 -0.53 -29.01
C VAL A 130 6.12 -1.65 -29.97
N ASP A 131 7.39 -1.78 -30.33
CA ASP A 131 7.86 -2.85 -31.23
C ASP A 131 7.65 -4.25 -30.60
N ASP A 132 7.78 -4.34 -29.25
CA ASP A 132 7.58 -5.59 -28.49
C ASP A 132 6.10 -5.89 -28.21
N LYS A 133 5.31 -4.87 -27.83
CA LYS A 133 3.97 -5.01 -27.26
C LYS A 133 2.84 -4.49 -28.15
N LYS A 134 3.14 -3.85 -29.23
CA LYS A 134 2.25 -3.24 -30.22
C LYS A 134 1.47 -2.03 -29.70
N TYR A 135 0.81 -2.11 -28.55
CA TYR A 135 -0.01 -1.05 -27.97
C TYR A 135 0.47 -0.71 -26.56
N ILE A 136 0.93 0.52 -26.34
CA ILE A 136 1.36 0.95 -25.01
C ILE A 136 0.62 2.20 -24.55
N ASP A 137 0.25 2.23 -23.28
CA ASP A 137 -0.31 3.42 -22.65
C ASP A 137 0.78 4.46 -22.39
N ILE A 138 0.55 5.67 -22.87
CA ILE A 138 1.40 6.85 -22.64
C ILE A 138 0.61 7.98 -21.95
N GLY A 139 -0.51 7.64 -21.33
CA GLY A 139 -1.35 8.58 -20.61
C GLY A 139 -0.66 9.22 -19.40
N GLY A 140 -1.43 9.97 -18.62
CA GLY A 140 -0.92 10.62 -17.41
C GLY A 140 -0.51 9.60 -16.35
N GLY A 141 0.70 9.74 -15.80
CA GLY A 141 1.26 8.87 -14.76
C GLY A 141 2.30 7.86 -15.25
N VAL A 142 2.36 7.61 -16.56
CA VAL A 142 3.40 6.74 -17.15
C VAL A 142 4.80 7.33 -16.91
N GLU A 143 4.94 8.65 -16.89
CA GLU A 143 6.17 9.33 -16.52
C GLU A 143 6.65 8.97 -15.10
N ASN A 144 5.72 8.84 -14.16
CA ASN A 144 6.07 8.45 -12.78
C ASN A 144 6.48 6.97 -12.70
N GLN A 145 5.81 6.13 -13.46
CA GLN A 145 6.15 4.70 -13.56
C GLN A 145 7.55 4.52 -14.16
N MET A 146 7.86 5.29 -15.21
CA MET A 146 9.16 5.25 -15.86
C MET A 146 10.27 6.00 -15.08
N GLY A 147 9.95 6.74 -14.01
CA GLY A 147 10.91 7.53 -13.25
C GLY A 147 11.48 8.74 -14.03
N ILE A 148 10.70 9.30 -14.96
CA ILE A 148 11.08 10.43 -15.83
C ILE A 148 10.16 11.63 -15.63
N SER A 149 10.52 12.77 -16.19
CA SER A 149 9.64 13.94 -16.19
C SER A 149 8.55 13.83 -17.26
N ARG A 150 7.39 14.47 -17.03
CA ARG A 150 6.32 14.54 -18.02
C ARG A 150 6.78 15.20 -19.33
N THR A 151 7.63 16.21 -19.23
CA THR A 151 8.21 16.88 -20.39
C THR A 151 9.07 15.92 -21.22
N ALA A 152 9.88 15.08 -20.58
CA ALA A 152 10.69 14.08 -21.27
C ALA A 152 9.80 13.06 -22.02
N LEU A 153 8.72 12.60 -21.39
CA LEU A 153 7.75 11.69 -22.03
C LEU A 153 7.05 12.36 -23.23
N ASP A 154 6.56 13.60 -23.08
CA ASP A 154 5.87 14.30 -24.16
C ASP A 154 6.81 14.60 -25.35
N ASN A 155 8.06 14.98 -25.06
CA ASN A 155 9.08 15.18 -26.08
C ASN A 155 9.41 13.87 -26.82
N ALA A 156 9.56 12.77 -26.09
CA ALA A 156 9.80 11.46 -26.67
C ALA A 156 8.64 10.98 -27.56
N VAL A 157 7.41 11.16 -27.10
CA VAL A 157 6.20 10.84 -27.90
C VAL A 157 6.13 11.70 -29.17
N LYS A 158 6.52 13.00 -29.09
CA LYS A 158 6.56 13.84 -30.28
C LYS A 158 7.61 13.35 -31.28
N MET A 159 8.81 12.96 -30.79
CA MET A 159 9.85 12.36 -31.65
C MET A 159 9.33 11.11 -32.39
N LEU A 160 8.65 10.22 -31.66
CA LEU A 160 8.08 9.00 -32.25
C LEU A 160 6.93 9.29 -33.24
N LYS A 161 6.10 10.32 -32.98
CA LYS A 161 5.11 10.77 -33.96
C LYS A 161 5.78 11.25 -35.25
N ASP A 162 6.90 11.95 -35.15
CA ASP A 162 7.67 12.43 -36.29
C ASP A 162 8.34 11.24 -37.05
N GLU A 163 8.63 10.13 -36.35
CA GLU A 163 9.05 8.86 -36.96
C GLU A 163 7.89 8.03 -37.55
N GLY A 164 6.63 8.47 -37.42
CA GLY A 164 5.44 7.82 -37.98
C GLY A 164 4.61 7.02 -37.01
N TYR A 165 5.00 6.88 -35.76
CA TYR A 165 4.17 6.20 -34.75
C TYR A 165 2.88 6.95 -34.51
N THR A 166 1.79 6.19 -34.34
CA THR A 166 0.44 6.77 -34.16
C THR A 166 0.06 6.91 -32.69
N VAL A 167 -0.72 7.93 -32.38
CA VAL A 167 -1.24 8.15 -31.04
C VAL A 167 -2.76 8.23 -31.10
N HIS A 168 -3.43 7.30 -30.38
CA HIS A 168 -4.87 7.18 -30.35
C HIS A 168 -5.42 7.49 -28.97
N TYR A 169 -6.63 8.07 -28.93
CA TYR A 169 -7.39 8.30 -27.69
C TYR A 169 -8.60 7.37 -27.70
N ILE A 170 -8.54 6.30 -26.90
CA ILE A 170 -9.63 5.34 -26.81
C ILE A 170 -10.54 5.73 -25.67
N GLN A 171 -11.84 5.63 -25.90
CA GLN A 171 -12.85 5.82 -24.86
C GLN A 171 -13.40 4.46 -24.41
N THR A 172 -13.47 4.24 -23.13
CA THR A 172 -14.13 3.08 -22.53
C THR A 172 -15.21 3.53 -21.56
N GLU A 173 -16.33 2.79 -21.50
CA GLU A 173 -17.41 3.11 -20.58
C GLU A 173 -17.01 2.78 -19.14
N GLN A 174 -17.39 3.66 -18.23
CA GLN A 174 -17.24 3.46 -16.82
C GLN A 174 -18.35 2.53 -16.32
N LEU A 175 -17.97 1.36 -15.83
CA LEU A 175 -18.94 0.41 -15.26
C LEU A 175 -19.71 1.07 -14.10
N GLY A 176 -21.02 1.22 -14.28
CA GLY A 176 -21.96 1.69 -13.27
C GLY A 176 -22.22 3.21 -13.22
N THR A 177 -21.54 4.04 -14.04
CA THR A 177 -21.75 5.50 -14.02
C THR A 177 -22.23 6.09 -15.35
N GLY A 178 -22.17 5.33 -16.46
CA GLY A 178 -22.49 5.80 -17.81
C GLY A 178 -21.50 6.81 -18.41
N HIS A 179 -20.41 7.13 -17.69
CA HIS A 179 -19.36 8.03 -18.19
C HIS A 179 -18.31 7.27 -19.00
N LYS A 180 -17.65 7.98 -19.93
CA LYS A 180 -16.55 7.43 -20.73
C LYS A 180 -15.20 7.92 -20.22
N THR A 181 -14.23 7.01 -20.16
CA THR A 181 -12.84 7.27 -19.81
C THR A 181 -11.96 7.19 -21.03
N SER A 182 -11.03 8.14 -21.22
CA SER A 182 -10.10 8.18 -22.35
C SER A 182 -8.70 7.68 -21.94
N ILE A 183 -8.13 6.78 -22.74
CA ILE A 183 -6.76 6.24 -22.61
C ILE A 183 -5.96 6.74 -23.80
N LYS A 184 -4.72 7.22 -23.58
CA LYS A 184 -3.82 7.65 -24.64
C LYS A 184 -2.86 6.53 -24.99
N VAL A 185 -2.93 6.01 -26.20
CA VAL A 185 -2.18 4.83 -26.67
C VAL A 185 -1.18 5.21 -27.74
N LEU A 186 0.07 4.79 -27.57
CA LEU A 186 1.08 4.83 -28.63
C LEU A 186 1.08 3.47 -29.34
N ALA A 187 1.05 3.48 -30.64
CA ALA A 187 0.96 2.30 -31.51
C ALA A 187 1.95 2.42 -32.69
N PRO A 188 2.26 1.30 -33.40
CA PRO A 188 3.10 1.31 -34.58
C PRO A 188 2.61 2.28 -35.67
N PRO A 189 3.47 2.59 -36.65
CA PRO A 189 3.04 3.34 -37.84
C PRO A 189 1.81 2.71 -38.50
N ASP A 190 0.97 3.53 -39.11
CA ASP A 190 -0.23 3.13 -39.87
C ASP A 190 -1.33 2.40 -39.09
N THR A 191 -1.20 2.28 -37.77
CA THR A 191 -2.23 1.66 -36.92
C THR A 191 -3.49 2.53 -36.88
N THR A 192 -4.65 1.96 -37.16
CA THR A 192 -5.95 2.66 -37.17
C THR A 192 -6.58 2.74 -35.77
N TYR A 193 -7.48 3.71 -35.59
CA TYR A 193 -8.27 3.79 -34.35
C TYR A 193 -9.11 2.53 -34.09
N SER A 194 -9.72 1.98 -35.12
CA SER A 194 -10.55 0.76 -35.00
C SER A 194 -9.72 -0.44 -34.55
N GLU A 195 -8.50 -0.55 -35.04
CA GLU A 195 -7.58 -1.61 -34.65
C GLU A 195 -7.24 -1.54 -33.17
N VAL A 196 -6.83 -0.37 -32.68
CA VAL A 196 -6.54 -0.16 -31.26
C VAL A 196 -7.78 -0.36 -30.38
N TRP A 197 -8.95 0.07 -30.87
CA TRP A 197 -10.22 -0.15 -30.16
C TRP A 197 -10.56 -1.63 -29.99
N ASN A 198 -10.38 -2.43 -31.03
CA ASN A 198 -10.65 -3.87 -30.98
C ASN A 198 -9.66 -4.62 -30.08
N HIS A 199 -8.43 -4.11 -29.94
CA HIS A 199 -7.35 -4.67 -29.11
C HIS A 199 -7.14 -3.93 -27.80
N LYS A 200 -8.15 -3.25 -27.28
CA LYS A 200 -8.03 -2.48 -26.02
C LYS A 200 -7.63 -3.30 -24.79
N ALA A 201 -7.84 -4.61 -24.81
CA ALA A 201 -7.39 -5.51 -23.76
C ALA A 201 -5.88 -5.78 -23.81
N ASP A 202 -5.24 -5.54 -24.97
CA ASP A 202 -3.82 -5.79 -25.22
C ASP A 202 -2.96 -4.54 -24.96
N ILE A 203 -3.56 -3.45 -24.47
CA ILE A 203 -2.83 -2.23 -24.14
C ILE A 203 -2.05 -2.45 -22.85
N GLU A 204 -0.73 -2.37 -22.97
CA GLU A 204 0.21 -2.61 -21.89
C GLU A 204 0.98 -1.35 -21.45
N PHE A 205 1.72 -1.45 -20.37
CA PHE A 205 2.68 -0.43 -19.95
C PHE A 205 3.97 -0.52 -20.77
N PRO A 206 4.75 0.58 -20.86
CA PRO A 206 6.03 0.55 -21.57
C PRO A 206 7.00 -0.52 -21.06
N GLY A 207 6.99 -0.84 -19.76
CA GLY A 207 7.87 -1.86 -19.19
C GLY A 207 9.32 -1.40 -19.04
N PHE A 208 9.53 -0.11 -18.89
CA PHE A 208 10.85 0.50 -18.69
C PHE A 208 10.84 1.39 -17.44
N ARG A 209 11.98 1.47 -16.77
CA ARG A 209 12.17 2.28 -15.56
C ARG A 209 13.52 2.96 -15.54
N SER A 210 13.55 4.15 -14.95
CA SER A 210 14.77 4.90 -14.65
C SER A 210 14.82 5.23 -13.16
N GLU A 211 15.99 5.10 -12.55
CA GLU A 211 16.22 5.51 -11.15
C GLU A 211 16.96 6.85 -11.04
N ASP A 212 17.52 7.32 -12.14
CA ASP A 212 18.32 8.53 -12.25
C ASP A 212 17.65 9.63 -13.08
N LYS A 213 16.30 9.72 -13.02
CA LYS A 213 15.45 10.72 -13.70
C LYS A 213 15.51 10.68 -15.25
N GLY A 214 15.85 9.53 -15.83
CA GLY A 214 15.86 9.30 -17.27
C GLY A 214 17.25 9.35 -17.91
N ARG A 215 18.32 9.46 -17.16
CA ARG A 215 19.70 9.37 -17.66
C ARG A 215 19.97 7.98 -18.22
N THR A 216 19.62 6.95 -17.44
CA THR A 216 19.56 5.56 -17.89
C THR A 216 18.11 5.06 -17.81
N ILE A 217 17.69 4.27 -18.78
CA ILE A 217 16.35 3.67 -18.82
C ILE A 217 16.52 2.18 -19.08
N ASP A 218 16.20 1.37 -18.08
CA ASP A 218 16.33 -0.07 -18.13
C ASP A 218 14.98 -0.73 -18.46
N LYS A 219 14.97 -1.77 -19.28
CA LYS A 219 13.80 -2.62 -19.50
C LYS A 219 13.53 -3.38 -18.19
N ILE A 220 12.31 -3.30 -17.69
CA ILE A 220 11.86 -4.14 -16.57
C ILE A 220 11.75 -5.56 -17.14
N GLY A 221 12.73 -6.38 -16.80
CA GLY A 221 12.85 -7.74 -17.30
C GLY A 221 12.11 -8.75 -16.43
N LYS A 222 12.11 -9.99 -16.89
CA LYS A 222 11.79 -11.13 -16.03
C LYS A 222 12.82 -11.18 -14.90
N PRO A 223 12.44 -11.68 -13.70
CA PRO A 223 13.42 -11.83 -12.61
C PRO A 223 14.64 -12.59 -13.09
N VAL A 224 15.83 -12.10 -12.73
CA VAL A 224 17.07 -12.86 -12.98
C VAL A 224 16.96 -14.17 -12.23
N SER A 225 17.20 -15.26 -12.96
CA SER A 225 17.09 -16.60 -12.42
C SER A 225 18.49 -17.15 -12.13
N ILE A 226 18.62 -17.80 -10.98
CA ILE A 226 19.84 -18.56 -10.66
C ILE A 226 19.66 -20.03 -11.09
N SER A 227 20.79 -20.72 -11.28
CA SER A 227 20.75 -22.15 -11.54
C SER A 227 20.45 -22.95 -10.27
N SER A 228 19.58 -23.95 -10.37
CA SER A 228 19.30 -24.91 -9.28
C SER A 228 20.57 -25.65 -8.79
N LYS A 229 21.60 -25.75 -9.62
CA LYS A 229 22.89 -26.35 -9.26
C LYS A 229 23.63 -25.58 -8.17
N ARG A 230 23.33 -24.30 -7.95
CA ARG A 230 23.90 -23.45 -6.89
C ARG A 230 23.16 -23.61 -5.55
N ILE A 231 22.08 -24.41 -5.52
CA ILE A 231 21.18 -24.54 -4.39
C ILE A 231 21.31 -25.94 -3.79
N LYS A 232 21.51 -25.99 -2.48
CA LYS A 232 21.36 -27.22 -1.69
C LYS A 232 20.07 -27.13 -0.90
N ILE A 233 19.24 -28.16 -0.93
CA ILE A 233 18.08 -28.30 -0.04
C ILE A 233 18.52 -29.00 1.25
N ASN A 234 18.13 -28.43 2.34
CA ASN A 234 18.26 -29.03 3.67
C ASN A 234 16.87 -29.51 4.10
N TYR A 235 16.62 -30.82 3.98
CA TYR A 235 15.33 -31.44 4.23
C TYR A 235 15.03 -31.57 5.73
N ALA A 236 13.79 -31.94 6.06
CA ALA A 236 13.34 -32.07 7.44
C ALA A 236 14.26 -33.00 8.27
N GLU A 237 14.64 -34.15 7.72
CA GLU A 237 15.52 -35.15 8.36
C GLU A 237 16.97 -34.68 8.50
N GLU A 238 17.34 -33.65 7.78
CA GLU A 238 18.67 -33.03 7.77
C GLU A 238 18.74 -31.76 8.66
N GLY A 239 17.69 -31.51 9.47
CA GLY A 239 17.57 -30.33 10.33
C GLY A 239 16.91 -29.12 9.66
N GLY A 240 16.44 -29.25 8.42
CA GLY A 240 15.74 -28.17 7.70
C GLY A 240 14.44 -27.77 8.35
N LYS A 241 13.78 -28.70 9.09
CA LYS A 241 12.55 -28.43 9.82
C LYS A 241 12.73 -27.31 10.85
N ASP A 242 13.87 -27.27 11.54
CA ASP A 242 14.15 -26.29 12.60
C ASP A 242 14.39 -24.88 12.06
N LYS A 243 14.59 -24.75 10.76
CA LYS A 243 14.84 -23.49 10.05
C LYS A 243 13.90 -23.32 8.84
N ASP A 244 12.73 -23.95 8.85
CA ASP A 244 11.80 -23.95 7.69
C ASP A 244 11.53 -22.54 7.17
N GLY A 245 11.79 -22.33 5.87
CA GLY A 245 11.63 -21.04 5.21
C GLY A 245 12.87 -20.13 5.26
N VAL A 246 13.97 -20.54 5.89
CA VAL A 246 15.23 -19.79 5.87
C VAL A 246 16.06 -20.10 4.64
N ILE A 247 16.57 -19.04 4.01
CA ILE A 247 17.49 -19.08 2.87
C ILE A 247 18.87 -18.62 3.36
N GLU A 248 19.79 -19.55 3.52
CA GLU A 248 21.17 -19.24 3.93
C GLU A 248 22.00 -18.91 2.69
N LEU A 249 22.63 -17.73 2.68
CA LEU A 249 23.36 -17.18 1.54
C LEU A 249 24.85 -17.19 1.78
N ARG A 250 25.64 -17.55 0.75
CA ARG A 250 27.09 -17.40 0.76
C ARG A 250 27.47 -15.92 0.75
N ARG A 251 28.36 -15.55 1.66
CA ARG A 251 28.88 -14.17 1.72
C ARG A 251 29.85 -13.90 0.56
N GLY A 252 29.81 -12.67 0.02
CA GLY A 252 30.72 -12.26 -1.05
C GLY A 252 30.30 -12.67 -2.48
N VAL A 253 29.09 -13.20 -2.65
CA VAL A 253 28.49 -13.50 -3.95
C VAL A 253 27.59 -12.34 -4.35
N ASP A 254 27.98 -11.57 -5.36
CA ASP A 254 27.39 -10.27 -5.68
C ASP A 254 25.92 -10.35 -6.09
N ASP A 255 25.54 -11.33 -6.92
CA ASP A 255 24.18 -11.47 -7.47
C ASP A 255 23.12 -11.89 -6.43
N ILE A 256 23.56 -12.35 -5.24
CA ILE A 256 22.68 -12.70 -4.10
C ILE A 256 23.03 -11.94 -2.83
N SER A 257 23.68 -10.79 -2.95
CA SER A 257 24.08 -9.99 -1.79
C SER A 257 22.89 -9.22 -1.18
N LEU A 258 22.78 -9.29 0.16
CA LEU A 258 21.84 -8.45 0.93
C LEU A 258 22.36 -7.01 1.12
N GLY A 259 23.58 -6.70 0.66
CA GLY A 259 24.21 -5.41 0.88
C GLY A 259 24.51 -5.18 2.36
N LYS A 260 23.98 -4.10 2.91
CA LYS A 260 24.16 -3.75 4.35
C LYS A 260 23.17 -4.45 5.28
N ALA A 261 22.07 -5.01 4.75
CA ALA A 261 21.08 -5.69 5.54
C ALA A 261 21.61 -7.06 6.05
N LYS A 262 21.24 -7.44 7.26
CA LYS A 262 21.64 -8.72 7.86
C LYS A 262 20.65 -9.82 7.50
N TYR A 263 19.40 -9.47 7.26
CA TYR A 263 18.31 -10.35 6.87
C TYR A 263 17.32 -9.60 5.97
N ALA A 264 16.66 -10.35 5.10
CA ALA A 264 15.61 -9.83 4.25
C ALA A 264 14.62 -10.93 3.85
N GLN A 265 13.35 -10.59 3.74
CA GLN A 265 12.38 -11.46 3.10
C GLN A 265 12.53 -11.33 1.58
N VAL A 266 12.81 -12.42 0.90
CA VAL A 266 13.17 -12.40 -0.52
C VAL A 266 12.36 -13.38 -1.36
N ARG A 267 12.40 -13.15 -2.67
CA ARG A 267 12.03 -14.10 -3.71
C ARG A 267 13.20 -14.24 -4.66
N ILE A 268 13.56 -15.48 -5.01
CA ILE A 268 14.68 -15.79 -5.90
C ILE A 268 14.16 -16.73 -6.99
N ALA A 269 14.20 -16.30 -8.23
CA ALA A 269 13.82 -17.14 -9.36
C ALA A 269 14.89 -18.21 -9.61
N VAL A 270 14.47 -19.42 -9.95
CA VAL A 270 15.33 -20.60 -10.17
C VAL A 270 14.99 -21.25 -11.50
N ASP A 271 15.99 -21.44 -12.36
CA ASP A 271 15.89 -22.05 -13.70
C ASP A 271 14.75 -21.46 -14.57
N GLY A 272 14.33 -20.23 -14.30
CA GLY A 272 13.26 -19.54 -15.02
C GLY A 272 11.85 -20.10 -14.85
N THR A 273 11.68 -21.14 -14.06
CA THR A 273 10.41 -21.87 -13.89
C THR A 273 9.87 -21.89 -12.46
N HIS A 274 10.74 -21.80 -11.49
CA HIS A 274 10.41 -21.90 -10.05
C HIS A 274 10.98 -20.73 -9.29
N TYR A 275 10.62 -20.62 -8.02
CA TYR A 275 11.19 -19.62 -7.12
C TYR A 275 11.28 -20.13 -5.67
N LEU A 276 12.29 -19.63 -4.97
CA LEU A 276 12.40 -19.67 -3.52
C LEU A 276 11.64 -18.50 -2.92
N LYS A 277 11.00 -18.73 -1.78
CA LYS A 277 10.51 -17.66 -0.92
C LYS A 277 10.95 -17.94 0.51
N GLY A 278 11.41 -16.91 1.23
CA GLY A 278 11.83 -17.08 2.61
C GLY A 278 12.56 -15.87 3.17
N MET A 279 13.10 -16.08 4.38
CA MET A 279 14.00 -15.13 5.03
C MET A 279 15.44 -15.46 4.67
N ALA A 280 16.09 -14.55 3.95
CA ALA A 280 17.50 -14.66 3.59
C ALA A 280 18.40 -14.16 4.72
N MET A 281 19.44 -14.90 5.04
CA MET A 281 20.47 -14.60 6.03
C MET A 281 21.82 -15.11 5.53
N TYR A 282 22.91 -14.50 5.97
CA TYR A 282 24.25 -15.01 5.62
C TYR A 282 24.66 -16.20 6.46
N ARG A 283 25.37 -17.14 5.83
CA ARG A 283 26.07 -18.23 6.45
C ARG A 283 27.52 -18.27 6.00
N ASP A 284 28.48 -18.43 6.93
CA ASP A 284 29.90 -18.37 6.62
C ASP A 284 30.49 -19.73 6.21
N ASP A 285 29.93 -20.84 6.74
CA ASP A 285 30.40 -22.22 6.49
C ASP A 285 29.58 -22.90 5.37
N MET A 286 29.60 -22.31 4.17
CA MET A 286 28.90 -22.87 3.01
C MET A 286 29.72 -23.96 2.31
N PRO A 287 29.13 -25.12 1.93
CA PRO A 287 29.82 -26.16 1.16
C PRO A 287 30.32 -25.63 -0.20
N ASP A 288 31.41 -26.18 -0.71
CA ASP A 288 31.95 -25.79 -2.01
C ASP A 288 30.92 -25.95 -3.14
N GLY A 289 30.86 -24.96 -4.03
CA GLY A 289 29.91 -24.91 -5.15
C GLY A 289 28.46 -24.64 -4.79
N VAL A 290 28.14 -24.46 -3.50
CA VAL A 290 26.79 -24.13 -3.01
C VAL A 290 26.74 -22.68 -2.57
N ASP A 291 25.92 -21.86 -3.21
CA ASP A 291 25.75 -20.45 -2.85
C ASP A 291 24.51 -20.20 -1.99
N ILE A 292 23.55 -21.12 -2.03
CA ILE A 292 22.29 -21.06 -1.29
C ILE A 292 22.01 -22.39 -0.64
N ILE A 293 21.67 -22.37 0.66
CA ILE A 293 21.02 -23.51 1.34
C ILE A 293 19.60 -23.07 1.67
N PHE A 294 18.63 -23.81 1.16
CA PHE A 294 17.23 -23.60 1.50
C PHE A 294 16.74 -24.66 2.48
N ASN A 295 16.29 -24.22 3.64
CA ASN A 295 15.79 -25.08 4.70
C ASN A 295 14.27 -25.30 4.54
N THR A 296 13.84 -26.55 4.64
CA THR A 296 12.43 -26.92 4.47
C THR A 296 11.98 -28.03 5.40
N ASN A 297 10.70 -28.01 5.75
CA ASN A 297 10.03 -29.08 6.48
C ASN A 297 9.61 -30.28 5.59
N LYS A 298 9.92 -30.24 4.29
CA LYS A 298 9.63 -31.34 3.38
C LYS A 298 10.54 -32.52 3.64
N ALA A 299 9.99 -33.75 3.46
CA ALA A 299 10.72 -34.98 3.59
C ALA A 299 11.80 -35.13 2.51
N LYS A 300 12.90 -35.79 2.87
CA LYS A 300 13.96 -36.14 1.93
C LYS A 300 13.40 -36.97 0.75
N GLY A 301 13.81 -36.60 -0.47
CA GLY A 301 13.26 -37.18 -1.70
C GLY A 301 12.15 -36.35 -2.35
N THR A 302 11.60 -35.32 -1.66
CA THR A 302 10.74 -34.36 -2.33
C THR A 302 11.55 -33.63 -3.43
N PRO A 303 11.08 -33.61 -4.69
CA PRO A 303 11.84 -32.99 -5.77
C PRO A 303 12.00 -31.49 -5.53
N MET A 304 13.19 -30.95 -5.84
CA MET A 304 13.45 -29.52 -5.73
C MET A 304 12.50 -28.74 -6.66
N LEU A 305 12.42 -29.15 -7.92
CA LEU A 305 11.61 -28.57 -8.96
C LEU A 305 10.49 -29.56 -9.33
N GLY A 306 9.26 -29.16 -9.28
CA GLY A 306 8.12 -30.04 -9.58
C GLY A 306 6.81 -29.25 -9.63
N GLU A 307 5.71 -29.97 -9.76
CA GLU A 307 4.39 -29.34 -9.75
C GLU A 307 4.06 -28.74 -8.39
N LYS A 308 3.10 -27.80 -8.40
CA LYS A 308 2.59 -27.16 -7.19
C LYS A 308 2.19 -28.21 -6.16
N ASP A 309 2.65 -28.01 -4.94
CA ASP A 309 2.42 -28.84 -3.74
C ASP A 309 3.26 -30.14 -3.65
N ASN A 310 3.89 -30.59 -4.74
CA ASN A 310 4.77 -31.78 -4.76
C ASN A 310 6.27 -31.43 -4.96
N SER A 311 6.65 -30.19 -4.69
CA SER A 311 8.02 -29.73 -4.83
C SER A 311 8.44 -28.87 -3.64
N VAL A 312 9.76 -28.74 -3.45
CA VAL A 312 10.32 -27.86 -2.43
C VAL A 312 10.16 -26.39 -2.85
N LEU A 313 10.54 -26.06 -4.09
CA LEU A 313 10.39 -24.75 -4.66
C LEU A 313 9.00 -24.56 -5.28
N LYS A 314 8.54 -23.33 -5.30
CA LYS A 314 7.21 -23.01 -5.86
C LYS A 314 7.30 -22.72 -7.35
N PRO A 315 6.43 -23.28 -8.20
CA PRO A 315 6.35 -22.90 -9.61
C PRO A 315 6.02 -21.40 -9.74
N MET A 316 6.65 -20.73 -10.71
CA MET A 316 6.31 -19.35 -11.06
C MET A 316 4.90 -19.25 -11.59
N LYS A 317 4.18 -18.19 -11.27
CA LYS A 317 2.85 -17.94 -11.81
C LYS A 317 2.94 -17.45 -13.26
N LYS A 318 1.90 -17.73 -14.06
CA LYS A 318 1.79 -17.28 -15.45
C LYS A 318 1.65 -15.75 -15.58
N ASP A 319 1.32 -15.06 -14.48
CA ASP A 319 1.25 -13.59 -14.41
C ASP A 319 2.67 -13.02 -14.51
N GLN A 320 3.00 -12.46 -15.67
CA GLN A 320 4.34 -11.92 -15.95
C GLN A 320 4.67 -10.70 -15.07
N ASP A 321 3.66 -9.95 -14.66
CA ASP A 321 3.82 -8.79 -13.78
C ASP A 321 3.99 -9.19 -12.31
N ASN A 322 3.60 -10.42 -11.96
CA ASN A 322 3.71 -10.93 -10.60
C ASN A 322 4.03 -12.44 -10.56
N PRO A 323 5.19 -12.84 -11.10
CA PRO A 323 5.56 -14.25 -11.22
C PRO A 323 5.68 -14.97 -9.88
N PHE A 324 5.90 -14.26 -8.80
CA PHE A 324 5.99 -14.80 -7.44
C PHE A 324 4.66 -14.82 -6.68
N GLY A 325 3.58 -14.30 -7.25
CA GLY A 325 2.26 -14.25 -6.62
C GLY A 325 2.20 -13.39 -5.33
N ALA A 326 3.20 -12.53 -5.08
CA ALA A 326 3.26 -11.65 -3.94
C ALA A 326 3.29 -10.18 -4.39
N THR A 327 2.48 -9.33 -3.76
CA THR A 327 2.60 -7.88 -3.93
C THR A 327 3.85 -7.41 -3.20
N ILE A 328 4.77 -6.79 -3.92
CA ILE A 328 5.98 -6.23 -3.37
C ILE A 328 5.71 -4.80 -2.91
N LYS A 329 6.31 -4.41 -1.78
CA LYS A 329 6.04 -3.20 -1.03
C LYS A 329 6.39 -1.93 -1.79
N GLY A 330 5.47 -0.95 -1.81
CA GLY A 330 5.65 0.41 -2.30
C GLY A 330 4.68 0.79 -3.42
N GLU A 331 4.17 2.02 -3.40
CA GLU A 331 3.28 2.57 -4.44
C GLU A 331 3.95 2.67 -5.83
N ARG A 332 5.28 2.52 -5.89
CA ARG A 332 6.10 2.58 -7.12
C ARG A 332 6.60 1.23 -7.62
N GLU A 333 6.43 0.16 -6.83
CA GLU A 333 7.11 -1.12 -7.05
C GLU A 333 6.11 -2.24 -7.25
N LEU A 334 5.41 -2.16 -8.35
CA LEU A 334 4.39 -3.13 -8.69
C LEU A 334 4.93 -4.45 -9.14
N ILE A 335 6.13 -4.49 -9.61
CA ILE A 335 6.52 -5.62 -10.41
C ILE A 335 7.63 -6.41 -9.76
N LEU A 336 8.68 -5.84 -9.24
CA LEU A 336 9.81 -6.58 -8.69
C LEU A 336 10.71 -5.62 -7.94
N ALA A 337 10.90 -5.82 -6.65
CA ALA A 337 11.97 -5.14 -5.94
C ALA A 337 13.31 -5.76 -6.35
N GLN A 338 13.74 -5.42 -7.55
CA GLN A 338 15.02 -5.88 -8.09
C GLN A 338 16.13 -5.01 -7.53
N ARG A 339 17.11 -5.65 -6.90
CA ARG A 339 18.37 -4.98 -6.59
C ARG A 339 19.29 -5.01 -7.81
N TYR A 340 20.16 -4.01 -7.87
CA TYR A 340 21.26 -3.95 -8.84
C TYR A 340 22.58 -3.95 -8.09
N TYR A 341 23.60 -4.53 -8.70
CA TYR A 341 24.96 -4.49 -8.21
C TYR A 341 25.91 -4.15 -9.37
N THR A 342 27.12 -3.72 -9.05
CA THR A 342 28.17 -3.48 -10.04
C THR A 342 29.12 -4.66 -10.00
N ASP A 343 29.26 -5.35 -11.12
CA ASP A 343 30.15 -6.49 -11.23
C ASP A 343 31.65 -6.08 -11.23
N LYS A 344 32.53 -7.06 -11.21
CA LYS A 344 34.01 -6.85 -11.19
C LYS A 344 34.53 -6.05 -12.37
N ASN A 345 33.76 -5.96 -13.46
CA ASN A 345 34.11 -5.21 -14.66
C ASN A 345 33.50 -3.80 -14.66
N GLY A 346 32.93 -3.36 -13.56
CA GLY A 346 32.27 -2.06 -13.44
C GLY A 346 30.88 -1.98 -14.13
N LYS A 347 30.35 -3.11 -14.64
CA LYS A 347 29.04 -3.15 -15.31
C LYS A 347 27.93 -3.37 -14.30
N ARG A 348 26.87 -2.56 -14.42
CA ARG A 348 25.65 -2.70 -13.63
C ARG A 348 24.90 -3.98 -14.05
N GLN A 349 24.66 -4.84 -13.08
CA GLN A 349 23.94 -6.11 -13.24
C GLN A 349 22.72 -6.14 -12.31
N GLN A 350 21.72 -6.89 -12.72
CA GLN A 350 20.53 -7.12 -11.90
C GLN A 350 20.78 -8.26 -10.93
N SER A 351 20.47 -8.05 -9.65
CA SER A 351 20.54 -9.10 -8.61
C SER A 351 19.44 -10.14 -8.81
N ALA A 352 19.71 -11.38 -8.43
CA ALA A 352 18.71 -12.44 -8.33
C ALA A 352 17.75 -12.25 -7.13
N LEU A 353 18.09 -11.39 -6.17
CA LEU A 353 17.27 -11.12 -5.01
C LEU A 353 16.16 -10.11 -5.32
N ASN A 354 14.92 -10.54 -5.16
CA ASN A 354 13.75 -9.67 -5.16
C ASN A 354 13.30 -9.45 -3.70
N ILE A 355 13.60 -8.26 -3.18
CA ILE A 355 13.38 -7.91 -1.77
C ILE A 355 11.90 -7.60 -1.54
N VAL A 356 11.29 -8.30 -0.59
CA VAL A 356 9.91 -8.04 -0.12
C VAL A 356 9.91 -7.11 1.09
N ASN A 357 10.72 -7.44 2.07
CA ASN A 357 11.01 -6.60 3.24
C ASN A 357 12.47 -6.78 3.61
N GLU A 358 13.14 -5.74 4.06
CA GLU A 358 14.50 -5.82 4.58
C GLU A 358 14.61 -5.31 6.02
N GLU A 359 15.76 -5.45 6.64
CA GLU A 359 16.04 -4.94 7.97
C GLU A 359 15.58 -3.50 8.12
N GLY A 360 14.75 -3.20 9.12
CA GLY A 360 14.10 -1.91 9.37
C GLY A 360 12.64 -1.83 8.92
N ASP A 361 12.18 -2.69 8.04
CA ASP A 361 10.81 -2.66 7.49
C ASP A 361 9.74 -3.21 8.42
N TRP A 362 10.11 -4.04 9.38
CA TRP A 362 9.18 -4.64 10.35
C TRP A 362 9.03 -3.83 11.64
N ASN A 363 9.77 -2.74 11.80
CA ASN A 363 9.70 -1.88 12.98
C ASN A 363 8.42 -1.04 13.00
N THR A 364 7.28 -1.72 13.09
CA THR A 364 5.96 -1.10 13.17
C THR A 364 5.38 -1.25 14.56
N TRP A 365 5.10 -0.11 15.22
CA TRP A 365 4.34 -0.11 16.45
C TRP A 365 2.90 -0.55 16.21
N ARG A 366 2.48 -1.59 16.90
CA ARG A 366 1.06 -1.93 16.97
C ARG A 366 0.42 -1.15 18.12
N LYS A 367 -0.25 -0.05 17.79
CA LYS A 367 -0.91 0.85 18.75
C LYS A 367 -2.19 0.26 19.37
N SER A 368 -2.61 -0.94 18.98
CA SER A 368 -3.85 -1.56 19.45
C SER A 368 -3.69 -3.05 19.71
N LEU A 369 -4.55 -3.58 20.58
CA LEU A 369 -4.74 -5.01 20.79
C LEU A 369 -6.04 -5.48 20.14
N SER A 370 -6.03 -6.69 19.57
CA SER A 370 -7.25 -7.27 19.02
C SER A 370 -8.21 -7.71 20.13
N SER A 371 -9.51 -7.58 19.87
CA SER A 371 -10.54 -8.08 20.77
C SER A 371 -10.47 -9.59 20.96
N GLN A 372 -10.11 -10.34 19.93
CA GLN A 372 -9.95 -11.80 20.01
C GLN A 372 -8.87 -12.23 21.01
N MET A 373 -7.75 -11.52 21.06
CA MET A 373 -6.69 -11.79 22.05
C MET A 373 -7.13 -11.35 23.45
N LEU A 374 -7.56 -10.10 23.58
CA LEU A 374 -7.82 -9.49 24.88
C LEU A 374 -9.04 -10.09 25.58
N SER A 375 -10.04 -10.59 24.85
CA SER A 375 -11.20 -11.29 25.40
C SER A 375 -10.87 -12.61 26.10
N LYS A 376 -9.70 -13.18 25.84
CA LYS A 376 -9.18 -14.42 26.44
C LYS A 376 -8.28 -14.13 27.64
N GLN A 377 -8.11 -12.87 27.98
CA GLN A 377 -7.34 -12.38 29.13
C GLN A 377 -8.28 -12.04 30.30
N SER A 378 -7.73 -11.53 31.40
CA SER A 378 -8.56 -11.13 32.53
C SER A 378 -9.49 -9.98 32.18
N PRO A 379 -10.75 -9.95 32.67
CA PRO A 379 -11.66 -8.82 32.49
C PRO A 379 -11.09 -7.49 33.00
N MET A 380 -10.25 -7.52 34.03
CA MET A 380 -9.59 -6.31 34.54
C MET A 380 -8.59 -5.73 33.54
N LEU A 381 -7.79 -6.57 32.87
CA LEU A 381 -6.86 -6.13 31.83
C LEU A 381 -7.64 -5.56 30.65
N ALA A 382 -8.70 -6.24 30.22
CA ALA A 382 -9.56 -5.76 29.15
C ALA A 382 -10.18 -4.39 29.50
N LYS A 383 -10.74 -4.26 30.70
CA LYS A 383 -11.33 -2.99 31.19
C LYS A 383 -10.30 -1.86 31.19
N LYS A 384 -9.06 -2.14 31.65
CA LYS A 384 -7.97 -1.15 31.67
C LYS A 384 -7.62 -0.67 30.27
N GLN A 385 -7.41 -1.60 29.31
CA GLN A 385 -6.97 -1.25 27.96
C GLN A 385 -8.11 -0.64 27.12
N LEU A 386 -9.35 -1.05 27.33
CA LEU A 386 -10.52 -0.44 26.69
C LEU A 386 -10.79 0.96 27.26
N LYS A 387 -10.64 1.14 28.59
CA LYS A 387 -10.72 2.46 29.19
C LYS A 387 -9.67 3.40 28.62
N LEU A 388 -8.41 2.96 28.53
CA LEU A 388 -7.35 3.77 27.93
C LEU A 388 -7.68 4.14 26.48
N ALA A 389 -8.22 3.21 25.68
CA ALA A 389 -8.65 3.49 24.31
C ALA A 389 -9.76 4.55 24.24
N TYR A 390 -10.70 4.49 25.18
CA TYR A 390 -11.78 5.49 25.30
C TYR A 390 -11.22 6.86 25.74
N ASP A 391 -10.38 6.89 26.78
CA ASP A 391 -9.76 8.13 27.29
C ASP A 391 -8.98 8.85 26.16
N LEU A 392 -8.23 8.09 25.33
CA LEU A 392 -7.58 8.65 24.15
C LEU A 392 -8.54 9.26 23.14
N LYS A 393 -9.70 8.63 22.94
CA LYS A 393 -10.75 9.19 22.08
C LYS A 393 -11.41 10.42 22.70
N GLN A 394 -11.63 10.42 24.01
CA GLN A 394 -12.13 11.60 24.70
C GLN A 394 -11.17 12.79 24.59
N ASP A 395 -9.87 12.57 24.81
CA ASP A 395 -8.83 13.60 24.67
C ASP A 395 -8.77 14.14 23.22
N GLU A 396 -8.90 13.25 22.22
CA GLU A 396 -8.99 13.64 20.80
C GLU A 396 -10.21 14.53 20.55
N PHE A 397 -11.39 14.16 21.07
CA PHE A 397 -12.60 14.97 20.99
C PHE A 397 -12.42 16.35 21.63
N ASP A 398 -11.94 16.39 22.87
CA ASP A 398 -11.75 17.63 23.62
C ASP A 398 -10.72 18.55 22.92
N SER A 399 -9.69 17.99 22.30
CA SER A 399 -8.75 18.75 21.50
C SER A 399 -9.35 19.33 20.21
N ILE A 400 -10.28 18.60 19.56
CA ILE A 400 -11.02 19.10 18.40
C ILE A 400 -11.96 20.25 18.81
N MET A 401 -12.62 20.14 19.96
CA MET A 401 -13.53 21.20 20.46
C MET A 401 -12.80 22.52 20.73
N LYS A 402 -11.50 22.50 21.03
CA LYS A 402 -10.66 23.70 21.27
C LYS A 402 -10.22 24.40 20.00
N LEU A 403 -10.50 23.86 18.83
CA LEU A 403 -10.11 24.47 17.56
C LEU A 403 -10.90 25.76 17.30
N GLU A 404 -10.21 26.82 16.92
CA GLU A 404 -10.84 28.14 16.68
C GLU A 404 -11.66 28.16 15.37
N ASN A 405 -11.17 27.47 14.31
CA ASN A 405 -11.84 27.48 13.01
C ASN A 405 -13.02 26.50 12.96
N PRO A 406 -14.27 27.00 12.84
CA PRO A 406 -15.47 26.16 12.91
C PRO A 406 -15.57 25.17 11.74
N VAL A 407 -15.13 25.52 10.54
CA VAL A 407 -15.20 24.62 9.37
C VAL A 407 -14.25 23.42 9.55
N ILE A 408 -13.05 23.68 10.08
CA ILE A 408 -12.07 22.62 10.35
C ILE A 408 -12.55 21.77 11.52
N ARG A 409 -13.06 22.40 12.57
CA ARG A 409 -13.66 21.70 13.72
C ARG A 409 -14.79 20.76 13.26
N GLN A 410 -15.72 21.24 12.42
CA GLN A 410 -16.82 20.43 11.86
C GLN A 410 -16.30 19.21 11.10
N GLN A 411 -15.37 19.38 10.17
CA GLN A 411 -14.81 18.28 9.37
C GLN A 411 -14.08 17.23 10.23
N LEU A 412 -13.35 17.68 11.24
CA LEU A 412 -12.66 16.77 12.17
C LEU A 412 -13.64 16.04 13.09
N LEU A 413 -14.72 16.70 13.55
CA LEU A 413 -15.78 16.06 14.33
C LEU A 413 -16.50 14.97 13.52
N ASP A 414 -16.82 15.21 12.25
CA ASP A 414 -17.43 14.21 11.38
C ASP A 414 -16.51 12.98 11.18
N LYS A 415 -15.23 13.21 10.85
CA LYS A 415 -14.23 12.13 10.73
C LYS A 415 -14.00 11.38 12.04
N PHE A 416 -13.97 12.11 13.14
CA PHE A 416 -13.85 11.56 14.48
C PHE A 416 -15.03 10.67 14.85
N ALA A 417 -16.26 11.11 14.58
CA ALA A 417 -17.47 10.33 14.82
C ALA A 417 -17.48 9.01 14.06
N ASP A 418 -17.11 9.04 12.77
CA ASP A 418 -16.97 7.81 11.97
C ASP A 418 -15.84 6.90 12.50
N GLY A 419 -14.74 7.50 13.00
CA GLY A 419 -13.67 6.77 13.67
C GLY A 419 -14.12 6.07 14.97
N CYS A 420 -14.99 6.70 15.76
CA CYS A 420 -15.57 6.11 16.96
C CYS A 420 -16.56 4.99 16.62
N ASP A 421 -17.42 5.17 15.62
CA ASP A 421 -18.33 4.11 15.13
C ASP A 421 -17.52 2.88 14.67
N SER A 422 -16.45 3.08 13.89
CA SER A 422 -15.56 2.00 13.47
C SER A 422 -14.87 1.32 14.65
N ALA A 423 -14.40 2.09 15.65
CA ALA A 423 -13.76 1.52 16.83
C ALA A 423 -14.74 0.67 17.66
N ALA A 424 -16.01 1.09 17.76
CA ALA A 424 -17.07 0.34 18.43
C ALA A 424 -17.34 -1.00 17.71
N VAL A 425 -17.38 -1.02 16.37
CA VAL A 425 -17.59 -2.26 15.59
C VAL A 425 -16.42 -3.23 15.78
N HIS A 426 -15.19 -2.74 15.76
CA HIS A 426 -14.00 -3.59 15.85
C HIS A 426 -13.55 -3.89 17.28
N LEU A 427 -14.19 -3.31 18.28
CA LEU A 427 -13.89 -3.49 19.71
C LEU A 427 -12.38 -3.33 20.00
N LYS A 428 -11.74 -2.33 19.40
CA LYS A 428 -10.30 -2.11 19.52
C LYS A 428 -9.93 -1.58 20.90
N ALA A 429 -8.93 -2.19 21.52
CA ALA A 429 -8.32 -1.73 22.76
C ALA A 429 -6.97 -1.04 22.50
N ALA A 430 -6.54 -0.20 23.45
CA ALA A 430 -5.20 0.38 23.40
C ALA A 430 -4.11 -0.70 23.53
N GLY A 431 -2.97 -0.46 22.86
CA GLY A 431 -1.81 -1.31 22.96
C GLY A 431 -1.20 -1.29 24.37
N LEU A 432 -0.45 -2.32 24.70
CA LEU A 432 0.32 -2.40 25.93
C LEU A 432 1.63 -1.61 25.81
N PRO A 433 2.17 -1.14 26.93
CA PRO A 433 3.47 -0.48 26.96
C PRO A 433 4.58 -1.37 26.37
N ARG A 434 5.48 -0.78 25.59
CA ARG A 434 6.63 -1.44 24.97
C ARG A 434 6.29 -2.66 24.10
N GLN A 435 5.02 -2.88 23.70
CA GLN A 435 4.70 -3.90 22.72
C GLN A 435 5.25 -3.54 21.36
N ALA A 436 5.86 -4.48 20.68
CA ALA A 436 6.45 -4.26 19.38
C ALA A 436 6.17 -5.42 18.43
N SER A 437 6.02 -5.13 17.12
CA SER A 437 5.93 -6.16 16.09
C SER A 437 7.32 -6.50 15.60
N LYS A 438 7.69 -7.78 15.61
CA LYS A 438 9.02 -8.29 15.25
C LYS A 438 8.89 -9.47 14.30
N VAL A 439 9.78 -9.54 13.29
CA VAL A 439 9.92 -10.77 12.49
C VAL A 439 10.66 -11.81 13.31
N ILE A 440 10.26 -13.07 13.16
CA ILE A 440 10.89 -14.20 13.85
C ILE A 440 11.95 -14.87 12.97
N LEU A 441 13.08 -15.19 13.56
CA LEU A 441 14.18 -15.92 12.91
C LEU A 441 14.64 -17.11 13.78
N PRO A 442 14.99 -18.25 13.17
CA PRO A 442 15.31 -19.45 13.92
C PRO A 442 16.78 -19.48 14.37
N PHE A 443 16.96 -19.84 15.61
CA PHE A 443 18.28 -20.13 16.19
C PHE A 443 18.21 -21.43 17.01
N PRO A 444 18.65 -22.57 16.45
CA PRO A 444 18.60 -23.86 17.13
C PRO A 444 19.40 -23.91 18.43
N SER A 445 20.42 -23.04 18.58
CA SER A 445 21.20 -22.91 19.82
C SER A 445 20.43 -22.30 21.00
N MET A 446 19.31 -21.63 20.73
CA MET A 446 18.46 -21.07 21.75
C MET A 446 17.63 -22.14 22.42
N LYS A 447 17.43 -21.97 23.74
CA LYS A 447 16.52 -22.85 24.48
C LYS A 447 15.07 -22.53 24.20
N GLU A 448 14.17 -23.49 24.39
CA GLU A 448 12.72 -23.35 24.16
C GLU A 448 12.01 -22.32 25.06
N ASN A 449 12.69 -21.87 26.14
CA ASN A 449 12.20 -20.83 27.04
C ASN A 449 12.95 -19.49 26.90
N GLU A 450 13.77 -19.33 25.86
CA GLU A 450 14.58 -18.13 25.61
C GLU A 450 14.22 -17.45 24.31
N VAL A 451 14.50 -16.16 24.24
CA VAL A 451 14.38 -15.33 23.03
C VAL A 451 15.55 -14.38 22.94
N TYR A 452 16.17 -14.24 21.76
CA TYR A 452 17.09 -13.16 21.48
C TYR A 452 16.29 -11.95 21.01
N ALA A 453 16.30 -10.87 21.79
CA ALA A 453 15.50 -9.70 21.53
C ALA A 453 16.25 -8.42 21.98
N PRO A 454 17.15 -7.85 21.16
CA PRO A 454 18.08 -6.79 21.57
C PRO A 454 17.40 -5.47 21.93
N SER A 455 16.16 -5.25 21.51
CA SER A 455 15.35 -4.10 21.93
C SER A 455 14.71 -4.24 23.34
N PHE A 456 14.94 -5.39 24.02
CA PHE A 456 14.50 -5.65 25.39
C PHE A 456 15.72 -5.95 26.27
N ARG A 457 15.57 -5.76 27.58
CA ARG A 457 16.68 -5.98 28.54
C ARG A 457 17.03 -7.46 28.66
N ASP A 458 18.31 -7.77 28.76
CA ASP A 458 18.74 -9.15 29.03
C ASP A 458 18.13 -9.64 30.36
N GLY A 459 17.60 -10.84 30.36
CA GLY A 459 16.88 -11.42 31.50
C GLY A 459 15.43 -10.97 31.67
N GLU A 460 14.93 -10.02 30.92
CA GLU A 460 13.53 -9.61 30.93
C GLU A 460 12.63 -10.73 30.40
N GLU A 461 11.44 -10.87 30.98
CA GLU A 461 10.47 -11.85 30.53
C GLU A 461 9.47 -11.22 29.57
N VAL A 462 9.27 -11.87 28.42
CA VAL A 462 8.35 -11.42 27.38
C VAL A 462 7.40 -12.54 26.98
N VAL A 463 6.26 -12.17 26.40
CA VAL A 463 5.34 -13.09 25.73
C VAL A 463 5.26 -12.76 24.25
N LEU A 464 5.09 -13.80 23.44
CA LEU A 464 4.92 -13.68 21.99
C LEU A 464 3.49 -13.99 21.59
N ILE A 465 2.92 -13.19 20.68
CA ILE A 465 1.56 -13.39 20.16
C ILE A 465 1.57 -13.24 18.64
N ARG A 466 1.15 -14.29 17.94
CA ARG A 466 0.93 -14.24 16.48
C ARG A 466 -0.57 -14.11 16.19
N TYR A 467 -0.91 -13.44 15.12
CA TYR A 467 -2.27 -13.35 14.62
C TYR A 467 -2.43 -14.13 13.29
N PRO A 468 -3.54 -14.87 13.11
CA PRO A 468 -4.70 -15.02 14.01
C PRO A 468 -4.34 -15.80 15.28
N HIS A 469 -5.05 -15.50 16.40
CA HIS A 469 -4.72 -16.00 17.72
C HIS A 469 -5.82 -16.93 18.25
N GLY A 470 -5.51 -18.17 18.50
CA GLY A 470 -6.45 -19.21 18.96
C GLY A 470 -6.77 -19.13 20.45
N GLY A 471 -5.76 -18.93 21.30
CA GLY A 471 -5.97 -18.93 22.74
C GLY A 471 -4.72 -18.70 23.57
N THR A 472 -4.88 -18.73 24.88
CA THR A 472 -3.77 -18.55 25.85
C THR A 472 -2.70 -19.64 25.75
N PHE A 473 -3.03 -20.76 25.14
CA PHE A 473 -2.12 -21.89 24.89
C PHE A 473 -1.14 -21.64 23.75
N GLU A 474 -1.39 -20.63 22.93
CA GLU A 474 -0.53 -20.16 21.83
C GLU A 474 0.33 -18.94 22.22
N ILE A 475 0.44 -18.64 23.52
CA ILE A 475 1.24 -17.51 24.03
C ILE A 475 2.46 -18.07 24.78
N PRO A 476 3.60 -18.29 24.12
CA PRO A 476 4.82 -18.68 24.81
C PRO A 476 5.35 -17.53 25.67
N ARG A 477 5.81 -17.85 26.85
CA ARG A 477 6.48 -16.97 27.79
C ARG A 477 7.97 -17.30 27.76
N LEU A 478 8.80 -16.33 27.46
CA LEU A 478 10.22 -16.49 27.17
C LEU A 478 11.05 -15.50 27.97
N LYS A 479 12.27 -15.90 28.33
CA LYS A 479 13.27 -15.03 28.93
C LYS A 479 14.21 -14.49 27.86
N VAL A 480 14.43 -13.20 27.85
CA VAL A 480 15.37 -12.56 26.94
C VAL A 480 16.79 -12.97 27.27
N ASN A 481 17.50 -13.56 26.31
CA ASN A 481 18.91 -13.93 26.38
C ASN A 481 19.66 -13.33 25.19
N ASN A 482 20.21 -12.14 25.37
CA ASN A 482 20.96 -11.41 24.34
C ASN A 482 22.46 -11.81 24.28
N LYS A 483 22.84 -12.91 24.95
CA LYS A 483 24.23 -13.39 24.98
C LYS A 483 24.48 -14.60 24.08
N VAL A 484 23.44 -15.17 23.45
CA VAL A 484 23.55 -16.32 22.55
C VAL A 484 24.43 -15.95 21.34
N PRO A 485 25.58 -16.60 21.13
CA PRO A 485 26.62 -16.12 20.21
C PRO A 485 26.20 -16.01 18.74
N ASP A 486 25.52 -17.03 18.21
CA ASP A 486 25.07 -17.09 16.82
C ASP A 486 23.93 -16.10 16.55
N ALA A 487 22.98 -15.96 17.47
CA ALA A 487 21.93 -14.95 17.39
C ALA A 487 22.50 -13.53 17.48
N LYS A 488 23.46 -13.31 18.39
CA LYS A 488 24.17 -12.04 18.52
C LYS A 488 24.99 -11.72 17.27
N LYS A 489 25.68 -12.68 16.68
CA LYS A 489 26.45 -12.52 15.44
C LYS A 489 25.53 -12.09 14.27
N THR A 490 24.37 -12.71 14.16
CA THR A 490 23.45 -12.50 13.03
C THR A 490 22.58 -11.25 13.21
N LEU A 491 21.93 -11.10 14.36
CA LEU A 491 20.95 -10.03 14.61
C LEU A 491 21.57 -8.78 15.21
N HIS A 492 22.68 -8.93 15.95
CA HIS A 492 23.36 -7.83 16.65
C HIS A 492 22.34 -6.94 17.42
N ASN A 493 22.14 -5.70 16.98
CA ASN A 493 21.21 -4.74 17.58
C ASN A 493 19.92 -4.55 16.76
N ALA A 494 19.46 -5.57 16.06
CA ALA A 494 18.25 -5.51 15.23
C ALA A 494 17.04 -5.01 16.03
N GLN A 495 16.35 -3.97 15.49
CA GLN A 495 15.21 -3.35 16.17
C GLN A 495 13.88 -3.99 15.80
N ASP A 496 13.79 -4.71 14.71
CA ASP A 496 12.56 -5.28 14.15
C ASP A 496 12.56 -6.80 13.96
N ALA A 497 13.59 -7.48 14.48
CA ALA A 497 13.69 -8.95 14.48
C ALA A 497 13.96 -9.50 15.87
N ILE A 498 13.57 -10.76 16.05
CA ILE A 498 13.92 -11.58 17.23
C ILE A 498 14.35 -12.97 16.81
N GLY A 499 15.21 -13.58 17.63
CA GLY A 499 15.65 -14.97 17.47
C GLY A 499 14.91 -15.89 18.43
N ILE A 500 14.41 -17.03 17.93
CA ILE A 500 13.73 -18.04 18.72
C ILE A 500 14.12 -19.46 18.30
N ASN A 501 13.90 -20.43 19.17
CA ASN A 501 13.96 -21.84 18.80
C ASN A 501 12.73 -22.25 17.97
N ALA A 502 12.87 -23.20 17.03
CA ALA A 502 11.77 -23.68 16.18
C ALA A 502 10.57 -24.20 16.98
N LYS A 503 10.80 -24.86 18.11
CA LYS A 503 9.73 -25.33 19.00
C LYS A 503 8.89 -24.20 19.62
N VAL A 504 9.43 -22.98 19.70
CA VAL A 504 8.66 -21.79 20.08
C VAL A 504 7.72 -21.39 18.96
N ALA A 505 8.19 -21.46 17.70
CA ALA A 505 7.37 -21.15 16.53
C ALA A 505 6.17 -22.13 16.40
N GLU A 506 6.35 -23.41 16.69
CA GLU A 506 5.27 -24.41 16.72
C GLU A 506 4.13 -24.01 17.68
N ARG A 507 4.45 -23.31 18.77
CA ARG A 507 3.47 -22.78 19.75
C ARG A 507 2.80 -21.48 19.34
N LEU A 508 3.17 -20.91 18.20
CA LEU A 508 2.69 -19.64 17.69
C LEU A 508 1.72 -19.80 16.49
N SER A 509 0.70 -20.64 16.65
CA SER A 509 -0.30 -20.89 15.59
C SER A 509 0.33 -21.39 14.27
N GLY A 510 1.34 -22.26 14.36
CA GLY A 510 2.04 -22.78 13.18
C GLY A 510 2.82 -21.69 12.43
N ALA A 511 3.52 -20.85 13.16
CA ALA A 511 4.42 -19.85 12.56
C ALA A 511 5.57 -20.56 11.82
N ASP A 512 5.93 -20.00 10.67
CA ASP A 512 7.14 -20.37 9.93
C ASP A 512 8.11 -19.18 9.83
N PHE A 513 9.32 -19.45 9.36
CA PHE A 513 10.38 -18.44 9.29
C PHE A 513 10.48 -17.79 7.90
N ASP A 514 9.40 -17.76 7.14
CA ASP A 514 9.37 -17.15 5.80
C ASP A 514 9.02 -15.63 5.82
N GLY A 515 9.04 -15.00 6.97
CA GLY A 515 8.73 -13.59 7.21
C GLY A 515 7.59 -13.35 8.19
N ASP A 516 7.17 -14.37 8.93
CA ASP A 516 6.14 -14.25 9.96
C ASP A 516 6.55 -13.30 11.07
N THR A 517 5.55 -12.58 11.58
CA THR A 517 5.74 -11.58 12.64
C THR A 517 4.93 -11.90 13.89
N VAL A 518 5.50 -11.56 15.02
CA VAL A 518 4.84 -11.68 16.32
C VAL A 518 4.78 -10.33 17.03
N LEU A 519 3.79 -10.18 17.89
CA LEU A 519 3.74 -9.10 18.86
C LEU A 519 4.53 -9.56 20.11
N VAL A 520 5.56 -8.81 20.49
CA VAL A 520 6.37 -9.04 21.69
C VAL A 520 5.88 -8.10 22.77
N ILE A 521 5.57 -8.63 23.95
CA ILE A 521 5.05 -7.86 25.09
C ILE A 521 5.84 -8.21 26.35
N PRO A 522 6.50 -7.25 27.01
CA PRO A 522 7.14 -7.48 28.31
C PRO A 522 6.10 -7.80 29.40
N THR A 523 6.33 -8.86 30.17
CA THR A 523 5.42 -9.25 31.27
C THR A 523 5.44 -8.26 32.44
N SER A 524 6.48 -7.45 32.55
CA SER A 524 6.58 -6.34 33.50
C SER A 524 5.53 -5.25 33.28
N THR A 525 5.02 -5.11 32.06
CA THR A 525 4.03 -4.07 31.69
C THR A 525 2.59 -4.51 31.90
N ALA A 526 2.31 -5.81 31.81
CA ALA A 526 0.98 -6.38 32.02
C ALA A 526 1.05 -7.87 32.33
N LYS A 527 0.21 -8.34 33.25
CA LYS A 527 0.03 -9.79 33.50
C LYS A 527 -0.78 -10.40 32.37
N ILE A 528 -0.10 -11.01 31.41
CA ILE A 528 -0.72 -11.75 30.31
C ILE A 528 -0.98 -13.19 30.76
N LYS A 529 -2.22 -13.64 30.63
CA LYS A 529 -2.61 -15.02 30.89
C LYS A 529 -2.07 -15.93 29.79
N THR A 530 -1.28 -16.92 30.19
CA THR A 530 -0.76 -17.95 29.30
C THR A 530 -1.16 -19.31 29.85
N SER A 531 -1.23 -20.33 29.00
CA SER A 531 -1.47 -21.71 29.43
C SER A 531 -0.53 -22.68 28.70
N LYS A 532 -0.44 -23.92 29.22
CA LYS A 532 0.29 -24.98 28.51
C LYS A 532 -0.32 -25.23 27.14
N PRO A 533 0.46 -25.70 26.15
CA PRO A 533 -0.07 -26.21 24.89
C PRO A 533 -1.19 -27.24 25.13
N LEU A 534 -2.16 -27.32 24.22
CA LEU A 534 -3.24 -28.29 24.32
C LEU A 534 -2.71 -29.71 23.97
N ASP A 535 -2.81 -30.63 24.89
CA ASP A 535 -2.34 -32.02 24.69
C ASP A 535 -2.99 -32.67 23.45
N GLY A 536 -4.25 -32.31 23.15
CA GLY A 536 -4.95 -32.79 21.96
C GLY A 536 -4.42 -32.31 20.63
N LEU A 537 -3.44 -31.40 20.60
CA LEU A 537 -2.76 -30.95 19.38
C LEU A 537 -1.41 -31.61 19.15
N LYS A 538 -0.93 -32.40 20.15
CA LYS A 538 0.34 -33.11 20.05
C LYS A 538 0.27 -34.11 18.90
N ASP A 539 1.30 -34.10 18.04
CA ASP A 539 1.45 -34.99 16.90
C ASP A 539 0.31 -34.90 15.85
N PHE A 540 -0.55 -33.87 15.90
CA PHE A 540 -1.60 -33.66 14.92
C PHE A 540 -1.04 -33.04 13.64
N ASP A 541 -1.24 -33.72 12.53
CA ASP A 541 -0.88 -33.26 11.19
C ASP A 541 -2.10 -33.22 10.25
N PRO A 542 -2.61 -32.03 9.88
CA PRO A 542 -3.77 -31.95 9.01
C PRO A 542 -3.62 -32.69 7.67
N GLN A 543 -2.40 -32.68 7.10
CA GLN A 543 -2.13 -33.28 5.79
C GLN A 543 -2.06 -34.83 5.86
N ARG A 544 -1.57 -35.36 6.97
CA ARG A 544 -1.54 -36.82 7.22
C ARG A 544 -2.94 -37.33 7.58
N ASP A 545 -3.63 -36.63 8.48
CA ASP A 545 -4.83 -37.16 9.16
C ASP A 545 -6.09 -36.96 8.32
N TYR A 546 -6.11 -35.98 7.40
CA TYR A 546 -7.27 -35.64 6.60
C TYR A 546 -6.94 -35.55 5.09
N LYS A 547 -6.16 -36.49 4.58
CA LYS A 547 -5.90 -36.62 3.13
C LYS A 547 -7.21 -36.76 2.34
N ALA A 548 -7.17 -36.28 1.08
CA ALA A 548 -8.21 -36.54 0.12
C ALA A 548 -8.37 -38.08 -0.08
N TYR A 549 -9.59 -38.56 -0.13
CA TYR A 549 -9.88 -39.92 -0.52
C TYR A 549 -10.05 -40.02 -2.06
N PRO A 550 -9.83 -41.22 -2.65
CA PRO A 550 -10.04 -41.41 -4.10
C PRO A 550 -11.44 -40.99 -4.52
N GLY A 551 -11.54 -40.07 -5.50
CA GLY A 551 -12.82 -39.55 -5.99
C GLY A 551 -13.38 -38.37 -5.16
N MET A 552 -12.65 -37.84 -4.17
CA MET A 552 -13.07 -36.66 -3.47
C MET A 552 -13.05 -35.43 -4.43
N PRO A 553 -14.18 -34.68 -4.52
CA PRO A 553 -14.18 -33.43 -5.31
C PRO A 553 -13.12 -32.45 -4.82
N GLU A 554 -12.51 -31.71 -5.75
CA GLU A 554 -11.61 -30.61 -5.37
C GLU A 554 -12.31 -29.61 -4.44
N VAL A 555 -11.63 -29.25 -3.38
CA VAL A 555 -12.13 -28.25 -2.40
C VAL A 555 -12.22 -26.85 -3.00
N LYS A 556 -11.63 -26.60 -4.19
CA LYS A 556 -11.73 -25.36 -4.95
C LYS A 556 -13.11 -25.19 -5.60
N GLY A 557 -13.59 -23.94 -5.66
CA GLY A 557 -14.77 -23.57 -6.44
C GLY A 557 -16.09 -23.64 -5.69
N SER A 558 -17.14 -24.15 -6.31
CA SER A 558 -18.53 -24.05 -5.85
C SER A 558 -18.78 -24.76 -4.51
N GLY A 559 -18.76 -24.02 -3.41
CA GLY A 559 -19.22 -24.49 -2.10
C GLY A 559 -18.21 -24.34 -0.95
N PHE A 560 -16.94 -24.15 -1.21
CA PHE A 560 -15.96 -23.86 -0.16
C PHE A 560 -15.48 -22.41 -0.22
N ASN A 561 -15.73 -21.65 0.84
CA ASN A 561 -15.17 -20.33 1.04
C ASN A 561 -14.28 -20.35 2.29
N LYS A 562 -12.97 -20.40 2.09
CA LYS A 562 -11.96 -20.48 3.14
C LYS A 562 -12.15 -19.41 4.22
N GLN A 563 -12.35 -18.14 3.81
CA GLN A 563 -12.51 -17.04 4.77
C GLN A 563 -13.79 -17.19 5.60
N GLN A 564 -14.87 -17.64 5.01
CA GLN A 564 -16.12 -17.88 5.73
C GLN A 564 -15.96 -19.04 6.72
N GLN A 565 -15.34 -20.16 6.31
CA GLN A 565 -15.10 -21.30 7.16
C GLN A 565 -14.14 -20.96 8.31
N MET A 566 -13.04 -20.25 8.02
CA MET A 566 -12.11 -19.76 9.03
C MET A 566 -12.79 -18.77 9.99
N GLY A 567 -13.63 -17.86 9.49
CA GLY A 567 -14.42 -16.97 10.31
C GLY A 567 -15.37 -17.71 11.25
N ASN A 568 -16.04 -18.74 10.75
CA ASN A 568 -16.97 -19.55 11.53
C ASN A 568 -16.24 -20.31 12.67
N VAL A 569 -15.11 -20.95 12.38
CA VAL A 569 -14.38 -21.72 13.40
C VAL A 569 -13.66 -20.80 14.39
N SER A 570 -13.12 -19.67 13.94
CA SER A 570 -12.50 -18.67 14.83
C SER A 570 -13.52 -18.06 15.80
N ASN A 571 -14.75 -17.78 15.32
CA ASN A 571 -15.85 -17.35 16.16
C ASN A 571 -16.26 -18.44 17.17
N LEU A 572 -16.30 -19.71 16.72
CA LEU A 572 -16.58 -20.81 17.61
C LEU A 572 -15.54 -20.92 18.74
N ILE A 573 -14.24 -20.93 18.41
CA ILE A 573 -13.15 -20.95 19.38
C ILE A 573 -13.23 -19.77 20.36
N THR A 574 -13.59 -18.58 19.87
CA THR A 574 -13.76 -17.39 20.71
C THR A 574 -14.93 -17.56 21.67
N ASP A 575 -16.09 -18.01 21.18
CA ASP A 575 -17.29 -18.25 22.00
C ASP A 575 -17.05 -19.35 23.03
N MET A 576 -16.38 -20.43 22.64
CA MET A 576 -15.97 -21.53 23.52
C MET A 576 -15.05 -21.06 24.65
N THR A 577 -14.05 -20.24 24.30
CA THR A 577 -13.08 -19.74 25.30
C THR A 577 -13.76 -18.84 26.32
N ILE A 578 -14.64 -17.94 25.89
CA ILE A 578 -15.38 -17.04 26.78
C ILE A 578 -16.33 -17.83 27.69
N LYS A 579 -16.95 -18.87 27.17
CA LYS A 579 -17.93 -19.70 27.86
C LYS A 579 -17.31 -20.85 28.66
N GLY A 580 -15.97 -20.88 28.77
CA GLY A 580 -15.26 -21.82 29.65
C GLY A 580 -15.18 -23.25 29.12
N ALA A 581 -14.99 -23.42 27.80
CA ALA A 581 -14.77 -24.75 27.23
C ALA A 581 -13.53 -25.43 27.78
N THR A 582 -13.60 -26.76 27.87
CA THR A 582 -12.48 -27.59 28.34
C THR A 582 -11.31 -27.56 27.33
N PRO A 583 -10.06 -27.86 27.79
CA PRO A 583 -8.91 -27.97 26.88
C PRO A 583 -9.13 -28.95 25.73
N ASP A 584 -9.80 -30.09 25.97
CA ASP A 584 -10.11 -31.06 24.94
C ASP A 584 -11.09 -30.51 23.89
N GLU A 585 -12.16 -29.85 24.32
CA GLU A 585 -13.11 -29.23 23.43
C GLU A 585 -12.44 -28.15 22.55
N LEU A 586 -11.57 -27.34 23.16
CA LEU A 586 -10.78 -26.34 22.40
C LEU A 586 -9.82 -27.03 21.43
N ALA A 587 -9.15 -28.11 21.83
CA ALA A 587 -8.25 -28.85 20.94
C ALA A 587 -8.99 -29.38 19.71
N ARG A 588 -10.21 -29.90 19.86
CA ARG A 588 -11.04 -30.37 18.75
C ARG A 588 -11.38 -29.22 17.76
N ALA A 589 -11.79 -28.08 18.26
CA ALA A 589 -12.09 -26.92 17.41
C ALA A 589 -10.84 -26.39 16.72
N VAL A 590 -9.68 -26.36 17.39
CA VAL A 590 -8.39 -25.92 16.83
C VAL A 590 -7.89 -26.89 15.77
N ARG A 591 -7.94 -28.22 15.98
CA ARG A 591 -7.62 -29.23 14.96
C ARG A 591 -8.43 -28.97 13.67
N HIS A 592 -9.74 -28.78 13.81
CA HIS A 592 -10.59 -28.49 12.67
C HIS A 592 -10.19 -27.17 11.97
N SER A 593 -9.80 -26.12 12.70
CA SER A 593 -9.32 -24.87 12.11
C SER A 593 -8.03 -25.05 11.31
N MET A 594 -7.10 -25.91 11.78
CA MET A 594 -5.87 -26.24 11.07
C MET A 594 -6.15 -26.97 9.75
N VAL A 595 -7.14 -27.86 9.73
CA VAL A 595 -7.58 -28.52 8.48
C VAL A 595 -8.21 -27.51 7.50
N ILE A 596 -9.07 -26.61 7.99
CA ILE A 596 -9.72 -25.59 7.13
C ILE A 596 -8.69 -24.65 6.50
N ILE A 597 -7.66 -24.22 7.23
CA ILE A 597 -6.65 -23.27 6.73
C ILE A 597 -5.91 -23.83 5.53
N ASP A 598 -5.69 -25.15 5.53
CA ASP A 598 -4.93 -25.88 4.52
C ASP A 598 -5.82 -26.67 3.52
N ALA A 599 -7.14 -26.71 3.77
CA ALA A 599 -8.06 -27.52 2.96
C ALA A 599 -8.00 -27.23 1.46
N GLU A 600 -7.99 -25.97 1.06
CA GLU A 600 -7.93 -25.58 -0.35
C GLU A 600 -6.55 -25.82 -0.97
N LYS A 601 -5.49 -25.64 -0.18
CA LYS A 601 -4.11 -25.76 -0.65
C LYS A 601 -3.70 -27.22 -0.89
N HIS A 602 -4.15 -28.14 -0.01
CA HIS A 602 -3.75 -29.54 -0.02
C HIS A 602 -4.92 -30.49 -0.29
N ASN A 603 -6.08 -29.97 -0.70
CA ASN A 603 -7.31 -30.73 -0.95
C ASN A 603 -7.71 -31.62 0.24
N LEU A 604 -7.73 -31.08 1.47
CA LEU A 604 -7.99 -31.86 2.68
C LEU A 604 -9.48 -32.10 2.90
N ASN A 605 -9.80 -33.27 3.49
CA ASN A 605 -11.17 -33.64 3.83
C ASN A 605 -11.69 -32.89 5.08
N TYR A 606 -11.97 -31.58 4.93
CA TYR A 606 -12.46 -30.75 6.03
C TYR A 606 -13.84 -31.16 6.55
N LYS A 607 -14.67 -31.83 5.72
CA LYS A 607 -15.98 -32.36 6.14
C LYS A 607 -15.82 -33.49 7.14
N GLN A 608 -14.90 -34.44 6.89
CA GLN A 608 -14.61 -35.50 7.83
C GLN A 608 -14.01 -34.94 9.12
N SER A 609 -13.11 -33.96 9.02
CA SER A 609 -12.58 -33.25 10.19
C SER A 609 -13.68 -32.59 11.04
N ALA A 610 -14.72 -32.04 10.43
CA ALA A 610 -15.86 -31.49 11.18
C ALA A 610 -16.64 -32.57 11.96
N ILE A 611 -16.76 -33.76 11.37
CA ILE A 611 -17.43 -34.92 12.00
C ILE A 611 -16.57 -35.45 13.17
N ASP A 612 -15.31 -35.79 12.91
CA ASP A 612 -14.40 -36.44 13.91
C ASP A 612 -14.14 -35.53 15.11
N ASN A 613 -14.05 -34.23 14.89
CA ASN A 613 -13.90 -33.22 15.95
C ASN A 613 -15.24 -32.80 16.57
N ASN A 614 -16.36 -33.41 16.12
CA ASN A 614 -17.71 -33.17 16.65
C ASN A 614 -18.08 -31.65 16.68
N ILE A 615 -17.77 -30.94 15.62
CA ILE A 615 -17.97 -29.48 15.52
C ILE A 615 -19.44 -29.09 15.64
N ALA A 616 -20.37 -29.94 15.17
CA ALA A 616 -21.79 -29.72 15.31
C ALA A 616 -22.24 -29.64 16.79
N ALA A 617 -21.79 -30.59 17.65
CA ALA A 617 -22.10 -30.55 19.07
C ALA A 617 -21.45 -29.35 19.79
N LEU A 618 -20.20 -29.00 19.43
CA LEU A 618 -19.56 -27.81 19.97
C LEU A 618 -20.36 -26.53 19.63
N LYS A 619 -20.85 -26.41 18.39
CA LYS A 619 -21.76 -25.32 17.99
C LYS A 619 -23.08 -25.34 18.76
N GLU A 620 -23.64 -26.50 18.95
CA GLU A 620 -24.87 -26.63 19.72
C GLU A 620 -24.69 -26.18 21.18
N LYS A 621 -23.62 -26.62 21.82
CA LYS A 621 -23.31 -26.27 23.21
C LYS A 621 -22.95 -24.79 23.37
N TYR A 622 -22.12 -24.22 22.48
CA TYR A 622 -21.54 -22.89 22.71
C TYR A 622 -22.17 -21.78 21.87
N GLN A 623 -22.88 -22.11 20.79
CA GLN A 623 -23.51 -21.15 19.88
C GLN A 623 -25.04 -21.30 19.78
N GLY A 624 -25.63 -22.19 20.58
CA GLY A 624 -27.10 -22.38 20.70
C GLY A 624 -27.71 -23.10 19.51
N GLY A 625 -27.01 -24.08 18.93
CA GLY A 625 -27.51 -25.02 17.95
C GLY A 625 -26.73 -25.10 16.66
N LYS A 626 -26.95 -26.15 15.89
CA LYS A 626 -26.22 -26.48 14.65
C LYS A 626 -26.21 -25.36 13.59
N ASN A 627 -27.33 -24.66 13.47
CA ASN A 627 -27.53 -23.59 12.46
C ASN A 627 -27.42 -22.16 13.04
N ARG A 628 -27.17 -22.03 14.35
CA ARG A 628 -26.96 -20.74 14.98
C ARG A 628 -25.44 -20.41 14.94
N GLY A 629 -25.12 -19.18 14.66
CA GLY A 629 -23.74 -18.72 14.55
C GLY A 629 -23.22 -18.06 15.81
N ALA A 630 -22.25 -17.17 15.65
CA ALA A 630 -21.62 -16.40 16.71
C ALA A 630 -22.55 -15.97 17.85
N SER A 631 -22.17 -16.18 19.08
CA SER A 631 -23.02 -16.03 20.26
C SER A 631 -22.51 -15.01 21.29
N THR A 632 -21.25 -14.61 21.25
CA THR A 632 -20.70 -13.55 22.11
C THR A 632 -20.58 -12.21 21.38
N ILE A 633 -20.48 -11.09 22.11
CA ILE A 633 -20.31 -9.77 21.50
C ILE A 633 -19.07 -9.71 20.62
N ILE A 634 -17.98 -10.40 21.01
CA ILE A 634 -16.71 -10.41 20.24
C ILE A 634 -16.91 -11.03 18.86
N SER A 635 -17.65 -12.12 18.79
CA SER A 635 -17.91 -12.84 17.53
C SER A 635 -19.09 -12.23 16.74
N ARG A 636 -20.00 -11.48 17.40
CA ARG A 636 -21.19 -10.87 16.78
C ARG A 636 -20.98 -9.46 16.27
N ALA A 637 -20.15 -8.67 16.91
CA ALA A 637 -20.04 -7.23 16.63
C ALA A 637 -19.80 -6.91 15.13
N SER A 638 -18.84 -7.60 14.50
CA SER A 638 -18.50 -7.43 13.10
C SER A 638 -19.28 -8.36 12.15
N ALA A 639 -20.16 -9.23 12.68
CA ALA A 639 -20.96 -10.14 11.86
C ALA A 639 -21.89 -9.35 10.92
N THR A 640 -22.09 -9.86 9.70
CA THR A 640 -22.94 -9.19 8.70
C THR A 640 -24.40 -9.12 9.17
N ALA A 641 -24.94 -7.91 9.10
CA ALA A 641 -26.37 -7.62 9.16
C ALA A 641 -26.86 -7.26 7.75
N TYR A 642 -27.95 -7.86 7.33
CA TYR A 642 -28.60 -7.54 6.06
C TYR A 642 -29.75 -6.59 6.32
N VAL A 643 -29.68 -5.39 5.75
CA VAL A 643 -30.69 -4.34 5.92
C VAL A 643 -31.21 -3.91 4.55
N PRO A 644 -32.47 -3.45 4.41
CA PRO A 644 -32.96 -2.84 3.18
C PRO A 644 -32.02 -1.72 2.71
N VAL A 645 -31.91 -1.52 1.40
CA VAL A 645 -31.17 -0.37 0.87
C VAL A 645 -31.82 0.92 1.38
N ARG A 646 -31.05 1.76 2.02
CA ARG A 646 -31.51 2.97 2.69
C ARG A 646 -30.55 4.13 2.48
N LYS A 647 -31.07 5.34 2.53
CA LYS A 647 -30.30 6.58 2.40
C LYS A 647 -30.32 7.33 3.74
N GLU A 648 -29.18 7.87 4.15
CA GLU A 648 -29.09 8.75 5.30
C GLU A 648 -29.79 10.08 5.00
N LEU A 649 -30.69 10.51 5.90
CA LEU A 649 -31.35 11.79 5.86
C LEU A 649 -30.45 12.82 6.57
N THR A 650 -30.06 13.86 5.85
CA THR A 650 -29.28 14.98 6.37
C THR A 650 -30.07 16.29 6.39
N ASN A 651 -31.17 16.36 5.66
CA ASN A 651 -32.01 17.54 5.58
C ASN A 651 -33.23 17.39 6.55
N THR A 652 -33.23 18.20 7.60
CA THR A 652 -34.23 18.19 8.66
C THR A 652 -35.65 18.50 8.17
N LYS A 653 -35.80 19.16 6.99
CA LYS A 653 -37.13 19.46 6.39
C LYS A 653 -37.93 18.19 6.11
N TYR A 654 -37.25 17.07 5.83
CA TYR A 654 -37.90 15.79 5.51
C TYR A 654 -37.99 14.84 6.71
N MET A 655 -37.66 15.31 7.92
CA MET A 655 -37.68 14.53 9.15
C MET A 655 -38.94 14.80 9.94
N THR A 656 -39.49 13.77 10.60
CA THR A 656 -40.48 13.91 11.64
C THR A 656 -39.91 14.63 12.86
N ASP A 657 -40.76 15.09 13.77
CA ASP A 657 -40.27 15.83 14.95
C ASP A 657 -39.46 14.93 15.89
N ASP A 658 -39.80 13.65 16.01
CA ASP A 658 -38.97 12.67 16.74
C ASP A 658 -37.64 12.43 16.05
N GLU A 659 -37.64 12.27 14.72
CA GLU A 659 -36.39 12.16 13.92
C GLU A 659 -35.49 13.40 14.07
N LYS A 660 -36.07 14.63 14.08
CA LYS A 660 -35.30 15.86 14.32
C LYS A 660 -34.68 15.87 15.71
N LYS A 661 -35.41 15.43 16.73
CA LYS A 661 -34.94 15.33 18.10
C LYS A 661 -33.79 14.32 18.24
N ARG A 662 -33.87 13.19 17.56
CA ARG A 662 -32.81 12.19 17.52
C ARG A 662 -31.60 12.68 16.68
N TYR A 663 -31.89 13.35 15.57
CA TYR A 663 -30.86 13.94 14.73
C TYR A 663 -30.07 15.02 15.49
N SER A 664 -30.70 15.92 16.22
CA SER A 664 -30.02 16.94 17.02
C SER A 664 -29.12 16.34 18.12
N LYS A 665 -29.44 15.14 18.61
CA LYS A 665 -28.60 14.36 19.52
C LYS A 665 -27.46 13.60 18.82
N GLY A 666 -27.28 13.79 17.51
CA GLY A 666 -26.19 13.21 16.72
C GLY A 666 -26.49 11.83 16.15
N GLU A 667 -27.70 11.30 16.28
CA GLU A 667 -28.05 10.02 15.68
C GLU A 667 -28.13 10.13 14.14
N LYS A 668 -27.73 9.06 13.45
CA LYS A 668 -27.93 8.93 12.00
C LYS A 668 -29.36 8.49 11.73
N ILE A 669 -30.09 9.24 10.91
CA ILE A 669 -31.47 8.92 10.51
C ILE A 669 -31.46 8.34 9.12
N TYR A 670 -32.11 7.20 8.91
CA TYR A 670 -32.15 6.49 7.63
C TYR A 670 -33.58 6.30 7.12
N ARG A 671 -33.74 6.37 5.80
CA ARG A 671 -34.97 5.96 5.10
C ARG A 671 -34.69 4.92 4.05
N GLU A 672 -35.55 3.87 3.99
CA GLU A 672 -35.51 2.87 2.95
C GLU A 672 -35.77 3.52 1.59
N THR A 673 -35.00 3.11 0.57
CA THR A 673 -35.21 3.61 -0.80
C THR A 673 -36.33 2.88 -1.52
N GLY A 674 -36.79 1.74 -1.00
CA GLY A 674 -37.80 0.93 -1.62
C GLY A 674 -37.32 0.16 -2.87
N GLU A 675 -36.03 0.19 -3.18
CA GLU A 675 -35.48 -0.49 -4.34
C GLU A 675 -35.75 -1.99 -4.32
N THR A 676 -36.24 -2.52 -5.44
CA THR A 676 -36.54 -3.94 -5.66
C THR A 676 -35.80 -4.47 -6.87
N TYR A 677 -35.76 -5.79 -7.03
CA TYR A 677 -35.30 -6.46 -8.24
C TYR A 677 -36.05 -7.78 -8.44
N ILE A 678 -36.18 -8.21 -9.68
CA ILE A 678 -36.80 -9.50 -10.01
C ILE A 678 -35.75 -10.59 -9.84
N SER A 679 -35.98 -11.56 -8.99
CA SER A 679 -35.11 -12.71 -8.77
C SER A 679 -35.11 -13.61 -9.99
N LYS A 680 -33.97 -13.84 -10.59
CA LYS A 680 -33.79 -14.78 -11.72
C LYS A 680 -34.12 -16.25 -11.37
N LYS A 681 -34.09 -16.61 -10.08
CA LYS A 681 -34.39 -17.96 -9.62
C LYS A 681 -35.87 -18.22 -9.37
N THR A 682 -36.61 -17.19 -8.92
CA THR A 682 -38.00 -17.37 -8.47
C THR A 682 -39.00 -16.55 -9.25
N GLY A 683 -38.56 -15.63 -10.13
CA GLY A 683 -39.41 -14.69 -10.85
C GLY A 683 -40.11 -13.66 -9.95
N LYS A 684 -39.91 -13.69 -8.63
CA LYS A 684 -40.55 -12.81 -7.68
C LYS A 684 -39.79 -11.52 -7.52
N GLU A 685 -40.50 -10.44 -7.25
CA GLU A 685 -39.93 -9.15 -6.85
C GLU A 685 -39.38 -9.25 -5.42
N ILE A 686 -38.11 -8.89 -5.23
CA ILE A 686 -37.43 -8.97 -3.94
C ILE A 686 -36.83 -7.60 -3.63
N LYS A 687 -37.02 -7.11 -2.38
CA LYS A 687 -36.37 -5.88 -1.91
C LYS A 687 -34.86 -6.00 -1.99
N ARG A 688 -34.19 -4.98 -2.49
CA ARG A 688 -32.70 -4.91 -2.46
C ARG A 688 -32.24 -4.75 -1.03
N ILE A 689 -31.23 -5.52 -0.67
CA ILE A 689 -30.58 -5.49 0.65
C ILE A 689 -29.12 -4.99 0.52
N SER A 690 -28.66 -4.27 1.49
CA SER A 690 -27.26 -3.87 1.69
C SER A 690 -26.68 -4.60 2.90
N LYS A 691 -25.35 -4.69 2.94
CA LYS A 691 -24.61 -5.29 4.05
C LYS A 691 -24.18 -4.21 5.04
N SER A 692 -24.43 -4.45 6.31
CA SER A 692 -23.97 -3.67 7.45
C SER A 692 -23.34 -4.61 8.50
N THR A 693 -23.02 -4.14 9.69
CA THR A 693 -22.57 -4.98 10.80
C THR A 693 -23.62 -4.96 11.92
N LYS A 694 -23.71 -6.06 12.68
CA LYS A 694 -24.66 -6.13 13.79
C LYS A 694 -24.41 -5.01 14.81
N MET A 695 -23.16 -4.68 15.10
CA MET A 695 -22.82 -3.58 16.00
C MET A 695 -23.26 -2.21 15.46
N ALA A 696 -23.17 -1.97 14.16
CA ALA A 696 -23.62 -0.71 13.57
C ALA A 696 -25.15 -0.55 13.65
N GLU A 697 -25.88 -1.66 13.55
CA GLU A 697 -27.36 -1.68 13.54
C GLU A 697 -28.00 -1.67 14.92
N THR A 698 -27.25 -1.99 15.97
CA THR A 698 -27.81 -1.95 17.33
C THR A 698 -27.60 -0.60 18.02
N SER A 699 -28.61 -0.11 18.73
CA SER A 699 -28.50 1.07 19.60
C SER A 699 -27.80 0.73 20.93
N ASP A 700 -27.97 -0.48 21.43
CA ASP A 700 -27.35 -0.98 22.65
C ASP A 700 -26.52 -2.25 22.40
N ALA A 701 -25.22 -2.15 22.59
CA ALA A 701 -24.30 -3.27 22.40
C ALA A 701 -24.54 -4.45 23.34
N ASN A 702 -25.24 -4.25 24.48
CA ASN A 702 -25.60 -5.33 25.39
C ASN A 702 -26.48 -6.38 24.72
N THR A 703 -27.27 -6.01 23.73
CA THR A 703 -28.11 -6.95 22.96
C THR A 703 -27.31 -8.01 22.19
N LEU A 704 -26.02 -7.76 21.96
CA LEU A 704 -25.11 -8.69 21.32
C LEU A 704 -24.35 -9.59 22.29
N SER A 705 -24.42 -9.31 23.59
CA SER A 705 -23.74 -10.05 24.67
C SER A 705 -24.53 -11.29 25.06
N SER A 706 -23.81 -12.33 25.53
CA SER A 706 -24.41 -13.50 26.22
C SER A 706 -24.38 -13.35 27.75
N GLY A 707 -23.93 -12.20 28.29
CA GLY A 707 -23.96 -11.90 29.72
C GLY A 707 -22.69 -12.28 30.50
N TYR A 708 -21.63 -12.71 29.85
CA TYR A 708 -20.37 -12.96 30.54
C TYR A 708 -19.68 -11.64 30.92
N MET A 709 -18.97 -11.64 32.07
CA MET A 709 -18.31 -10.46 32.62
C MET A 709 -17.40 -9.75 31.62
N ILE A 710 -16.63 -10.50 30.83
CA ILE A 710 -15.77 -9.92 29.78
C ILE A 710 -16.59 -9.22 28.71
N GLU A 711 -17.75 -9.75 28.34
CA GLU A 711 -18.62 -9.16 27.34
C GLU A 711 -19.30 -7.87 27.83
N THR A 712 -19.63 -7.79 29.12
CA THR A 712 -20.13 -6.55 29.74
C THR A 712 -19.12 -5.42 29.59
N VAL A 713 -17.84 -5.70 29.82
CA VAL A 713 -16.77 -4.72 29.63
C VAL A 713 -16.69 -4.21 28.19
N TYR A 714 -16.87 -5.10 27.20
CA TYR A 714 -16.86 -4.74 25.78
C TYR A 714 -18.13 -4.01 25.35
N SER A 715 -19.29 -4.39 25.83
CA SER A 715 -20.56 -3.70 25.50
C SER A 715 -20.60 -2.30 26.07
N GLU A 716 -20.15 -2.10 27.31
CA GLU A 716 -20.01 -0.76 27.90
C GLU A 716 -19.05 0.11 27.09
N HIS A 717 -17.92 -0.44 26.67
CA HIS A 717 -16.97 0.29 25.84
C HIS A 717 -17.56 0.68 24.49
N ALA A 718 -18.22 -0.26 23.79
CA ALA A 718 -18.89 0.03 22.52
C ALA A 718 -19.96 1.10 22.66
N ASN A 719 -20.80 1.02 23.69
CA ASN A 719 -21.85 2.01 23.97
C ASN A 719 -21.25 3.40 24.26
N LYS A 720 -20.16 3.48 25.03
CA LYS A 720 -19.45 4.76 25.27
C LYS A 720 -18.91 5.36 23.99
N LEU A 721 -18.30 4.55 23.10
CA LEU A 721 -17.81 5.03 21.79
C LEU A 721 -18.95 5.50 20.89
N LYS A 722 -20.11 4.81 20.87
CA LYS A 722 -21.30 5.22 20.12
C LYS A 722 -21.87 6.53 20.66
N ALA A 723 -21.93 6.68 21.97
CA ALA A 723 -22.36 7.92 22.61
C ALA A 723 -21.41 9.09 22.27
N LEU A 724 -20.09 8.86 22.28
CA LEU A 724 -19.10 9.86 21.92
C LEU A 724 -19.17 10.23 20.43
N ALA A 725 -19.43 9.25 19.54
CA ALA A 725 -19.69 9.50 18.13
C ALA A 725 -20.94 10.36 17.91
N ASN A 726 -22.03 10.08 18.65
CA ASN A 726 -23.24 10.88 18.60
C ASN A 726 -22.98 12.31 19.11
N LYS A 727 -22.26 12.46 20.24
CA LYS A 727 -21.87 13.78 20.76
C LYS A 727 -21.08 14.58 19.70
N ALA A 728 -20.09 13.97 19.06
CA ALA A 728 -19.30 14.63 18.03
C ALA A 728 -20.15 15.06 16.82
N ARG A 729 -21.10 14.24 16.38
CA ARG A 729 -22.04 14.61 15.31
C ARG A 729 -22.99 15.75 15.72
N ALA A 730 -23.47 15.73 16.96
CA ALA A 730 -24.31 16.81 17.47
C ALA A 730 -23.55 18.15 17.45
N GLU A 731 -22.33 18.17 17.97
CA GLU A 731 -21.46 19.35 17.95
C GLU A 731 -21.11 19.78 16.52
N SER A 732 -20.84 18.83 15.60
CA SER A 732 -20.61 19.16 14.20
C SER A 732 -21.80 19.88 13.56
N ARG A 733 -23.04 19.43 13.88
CA ARG A 733 -24.29 19.99 13.33
C ARG A 733 -24.66 21.35 13.91
N SER A 734 -24.23 21.66 15.14
CA SER A 734 -24.46 22.93 15.82
C SER A 734 -23.38 23.97 15.61
N THR A 735 -22.30 23.62 14.85
CA THR A 735 -21.17 24.52 14.65
C THR A 735 -21.51 25.68 13.72
N ASP A 736 -21.32 26.91 14.19
CA ASP A 736 -21.48 28.13 13.41
C ASP A 736 -20.40 28.33 12.35
N TYR A 737 -20.64 29.24 11.40
CA TYR A 737 -19.73 29.53 10.30
C TYR A 737 -19.02 30.87 10.49
N ILE A 738 -17.78 30.99 9.99
CA ILE A 738 -17.09 32.29 9.88
C ILE A 738 -17.75 33.06 8.72
N PRO A 739 -18.26 34.28 8.95
CA PRO A 739 -18.83 35.10 7.88
C PRO A 739 -17.74 35.46 6.84
N TYR A 740 -18.11 35.47 5.58
CA TYR A 740 -17.22 35.90 4.52
C TYR A 740 -17.02 37.42 4.53
N SER A 741 -15.75 37.87 4.52
CA SER A 741 -15.38 39.29 4.47
C SER A 741 -14.80 39.64 3.09
N LYS A 742 -15.46 40.58 2.39
CA LYS A 742 -14.96 41.12 1.12
C LYS A 742 -13.65 41.91 1.33
N GLU A 743 -13.52 42.65 2.42
CA GLU A 743 -12.32 43.42 2.77
C GLU A 743 -11.12 42.51 3.00
N ALA A 744 -11.31 41.41 3.76
CA ALA A 744 -10.28 40.42 3.95
C ALA A 744 -9.91 39.72 2.62
N HIS A 745 -10.88 39.48 1.75
CA HIS A 745 -10.62 38.89 0.44
C HIS A 745 -9.70 39.76 -0.42
N VAL A 746 -9.93 41.07 -0.42
CA VAL A 746 -9.08 42.02 -1.15
C VAL A 746 -7.69 42.11 -0.53
N LYS A 747 -7.62 42.19 0.81
CA LYS A 747 -6.34 42.27 1.54
C LYS A 747 -5.46 41.03 1.31
N TYR A 748 -6.05 39.82 1.28
CA TYR A 748 -5.33 38.55 1.14
C TYR A 748 -5.48 37.95 -0.28
N LYS A 749 -5.60 38.80 -1.32
CA LYS A 749 -5.86 38.32 -2.68
C LYS A 749 -4.88 37.26 -3.18
N ASP A 750 -3.57 37.50 -2.98
CA ASP A 750 -2.52 36.59 -3.43
C ASP A 750 -2.61 35.21 -2.74
N GLN A 751 -2.93 35.18 -1.45
CA GLN A 751 -3.10 33.94 -0.66
C GLN A 751 -4.37 33.20 -1.10
N VAL A 752 -5.45 33.93 -1.39
CA VAL A 752 -6.70 33.34 -1.92
C VAL A 752 -6.47 32.76 -3.31
N ASP A 753 -5.72 33.44 -4.17
CA ASP A 753 -5.41 32.97 -5.52
C ASP A 753 -4.47 31.73 -5.45
N SER A 754 -3.51 31.72 -4.54
CA SER A 754 -2.66 30.54 -4.27
C SER A 754 -3.48 29.34 -3.82
N LEU A 755 -4.36 29.51 -2.82
CA LEU A 755 -5.25 28.45 -2.34
C LEU A 755 -6.23 27.96 -3.42
N ASN A 756 -6.71 28.87 -4.28
CA ASN A 756 -7.54 28.52 -5.43
C ASN A 756 -6.78 27.66 -6.43
N SER A 757 -5.53 28.00 -6.71
CA SER A 757 -4.65 27.24 -7.61
C SER A 757 -4.38 25.85 -7.04
N LYS A 758 -4.05 25.76 -5.75
CA LYS A 758 -3.86 24.46 -5.04
C LYS A 758 -5.14 23.62 -5.05
N LEU A 759 -6.30 24.24 -4.81
CA LEU A 759 -7.61 23.57 -4.88
C LEU A 759 -7.91 23.06 -6.28
N ASN A 760 -7.65 23.87 -7.32
CA ASN A 760 -7.87 23.45 -8.69
C ASN A 760 -7.01 22.24 -9.08
N ILE A 761 -5.75 22.19 -8.62
CA ILE A 761 -4.87 21.03 -8.81
C ILE A 761 -5.45 19.80 -8.10
N ALA A 762 -5.89 19.95 -6.85
CA ALA A 762 -6.50 18.86 -6.07
C ALA A 762 -7.82 18.36 -6.67
N LEU A 763 -8.66 19.28 -7.19
CA LEU A 763 -9.91 18.94 -7.87
C LEU A 763 -9.66 18.21 -9.20
N LYS A 764 -8.57 18.54 -9.92
CA LYS A 764 -8.14 17.78 -11.10
C LYS A 764 -7.71 16.35 -10.76
N ASN A 765 -7.23 16.10 -9.56
CA ASN A 765 -6.88 14.76 -9.10
C ASN A 765 -8.10 13.87 -8.81
N ARG A 766 -9.24 14.43 -8.41
CA ARG A 766 -10.47 13.64 -8.16
C ARG A 766 -10.96 12.86 -9.40
N PRO A 767 -11.04 13.43 -10.60
CA PRO A 767 -11.33 12.69 -11.80
C PRO A 767 -10.28 11.61 -12.11
N LEU A 768 -8.99 11.90 -11.85
CA LEU A 768 -7.88 10.96 -12.05
C LEU A 768 -8.03 9.74 -11.14
N GLU A 769 -8.33 9.95 -9.85
CA GLU A 769 -8.58 8.85 -8.91
C GLU A 769 -9.81 8.02 -9.32
N ARG A 770 -10.92 8.66 -9.73
CA ARG A 770 -12.08 7.93 -10.25
C ARG A 770 -11.73 7.11 -11.48
N LYS A 771 -10.92 7.67 -12.38
CA LYS A 771 -10.43 6.99 -13.57
C LYS A 771 -9.55 5.79 -13.20
N ALA A 772 -8.67 5.96 -12.20
CA ALA A 772 -7.87 4.87 -11.67
C ALA A 772 -8.73 3.72 -11.13
N GLN A 773 -9.76 4.05 -10.35
CA GLN A 773 -10.71 3.05 -9.83
C GLN A 773 -11.40 2.25 -10.95
N LEU A 774 -11.72 2.89 -12.04
CA LEU A 774 -12.41 2.26 -13.16
C LEU A 774 -11.51 1.37 -14.01
N ILE A 775 -10.30 1.83 -14.30
CA ILE A 775 -9.28 1.02 -14.97
C ILE A 775 -8.96 -0.22 -14.12
N ALA A 776 -8.79 -0.04 -12.82
CA ALA A 776 -8.56 -1.13 -11.90
C ALA A 776 -9.72 -2.14 -11.92
N ASN A 777 -10.96 -1.67 -11.87
CA ASN A 777 -12.13 -2.56 -11.93
C ASN A 777 -12.24 -3.31 -13.25
N ALA A 778 -11.93 -2.66 -14.38
CA ALA A 778 -11.91 -3.31 -15.69
C ALA A 778 -10.83 -4.41 -15.77
N LYS A 779 -9.60 -4.11 -15.32
CA LYS A 779 -8.50 -5.09 -15.23
C LYS A 779 -8.85 -6.26 -14.33
N VAL A 780 -9.37 -5.99 -13.14
CA VAL A 780 -9.82 -7.02 -12.19
C VAL A 780 -10.87 -7.92 -12.83
N LYS A 781 -11.86 -7.34 -13.53
CA LYS A 781 -12.91 -8.11 -14.22
C LYS A 781 -12.33 -9.02 -15.28
N ASN A 782 -11.40 -8.54 -16.10
CA ASN A 782 -10.78 -9.33 -17.17
C ASN A 782 -9.93 -10.48 -16.61
N VAL A 783 -9.08 -10.20 -15.62
CA VAL A 783 -8.24 -11.22 -14.98
C VAL A 783 -9.11 -12.26 -14.23
N TYR A 784 -10.17 -11.80 -13.56
CA TYR A 784 -11.10 -12.69 -12.87
C TYR A 784 -11.90 -13.57 -13.84
N ALA A 785 -12.30 -13.02 -15.00
CA ALA A 785 -12.98 -13.79 -16.05
C ALA A 785 -12.08 -14.88 -16.67
N ALA A 786 -10.77 -14.61 -16.78
CA ALA A 786 -9.78 -15.58 -17.23
C ALA A 786 -9.39 -16.62 -16.15
N ASN A 787 -9.64 -16.31 -14.86
CA ASN A 787 -9.31 -17.16 -13.71
C ASN A 787 -10.47 -17.13 -12.70
N PRO A 788 -11.62 -17.74 -13.01
CA PRO A 788 -12.81 -17.64 -12.17
C PRO A 788 -12.66 -18.34 -10.80
N ASP A 789 -11.69 -19.23 -10.68
CA ASP A 789 -11.39 -19.99 -9.46
C ASP A 789 -10.38 -19.30 -8.53
N MET A 790 -10.08 -18.00 -8.79
CA MET A 790 -9.18 -17.21 -7.96
C MET A 790 -9.73 -17.08 -6.54
N ASP A 791 -8.90 -17.39 -5.54
CA ASP A 791 -9.28 -17.25 -4.14
C ASP A 791 -9.46 -15.75 -3.73
N SER A 792 -10.13 -15.55 -2.58
CA SER A 792 -10.46 -14.19 -2.13
C SER A 792 -9.22 -13.35 -1.76
N ASP A 793 -8.13 -13.98 -1.33
CA ASP A 793 -6.89 -13.29 -0.98
C ASP A 793 -6.11 -12.89 -2.23
N ASP A 794 -6.06 -13.76 -3.22
CA ASP A 794 -5.50 -13.45 -4.53
C ASP A 794 -6.34 -12.39 -5.25
N LEU A 795 -7.66 -12.44 -5.13
CA LEU A 795 -8.55 -11.38 -5.66
C LEU A 795 -8.32 -10.03 -4.96
N LYS A 796 -8.08 -10.04 -3.64
CA LYS A 796 -7.77 -8.82 -2.88
C LYS A 796 -6.41 -8.23 -3.29
N LYS A 797 -5.40 -9.08 -3.45
CA LYS A 797 -4.08 -8.68 -3.97
C LYS A 797 -4.18 -8.13 -5.38
N LEU A 798 -4.93 -8.81 -6.27
CA LEU A 798 -5.20 -8.37 -7.63
C LEU A 798 -5.87 -6.98 -7.64
N LYS A 799 -6.90 -6.76 -6.83
CA LYS A 799 -7.58 -5.45 -6.70
C LYS A 799 -6.61 -4.35 -6.24
N GLY A 800 -5.79 -4.63 -5.24
CA GLY A 800 -4.76 -3.71 -4.75
C GLY A 800 -3.75 -3.35 -5.84
N ARG A 801 -3.20 -4.36 -6.52
CA ARG A 801 -2.26 -4.19 -7.62
C ARG A 801 -2.88 -3.38 -8.77
N CYS A 802 -4.01 -3.81 -9.28
CA CYS A 802 -4.69 -3.11 -10.38
C CYS A 802 -5.03 -1.65 -10.04
N LEU A 803 -5.39 -1.36 -8.80
CA LEU A 803 -5.67 0.00 -8.37
C LEU A 803 -4.39 0.85 -8.28
N THR A 804 -3.30 0.30 -7.77
CA THR A 804 -2.00 1.01 -7.71
C THR A 804 -1.47 1.27 -9.12
N GLU A 805 -1.53 0.29 -10.00
CA GLU A 805 -1.21 0.44 -11.42
C GLU A 805 -2.07 1.50 -12.10
N ALA A 806 -3.37 1.45 -11.87
CA ALA A 806 -4.29 2.40 -12.43
C ALA A 806 -4.05 3.83 -11.92
N ARG A 807 -3.67 4.00 -10.64
CA ARG A 807 -3.27 5.31 -10.08
C ARG A 807 -2.00 5.84 -10.73
N LEU A 808 -0.98 5.00 -10.92
CA LEU A 808 0.22 5.37 -11.66
C LEU A 808 -0.10 5.77 -13.10
N GLN A 809 -0.93 4.97 -13.76
CA GLN A 809 -1.38 5.18 -15.12
C GLN A 809 -2.16 6.49 -15.30
N THR A 810 -3.01 6.85 -14.34
CA THR A 810 -3.84 8.06 -14.41
C THR A 810 -3.15 9.30 -13.88
N GLY A 811 -2.01 9.17 -13.21
CA GLY A 811 -1.37 10.25 -12.47
C GLY A 811 -2.18 10.67 -11.24
N ALA A 812 -3.09 9.81 -10.77
CA ALA A 812 -3.81 10.03 -9.53
C ALA A 812 -2.82 9.94 -8.37
N SER A 813 -2.50 11.09 -7.78
CA SER A 813 -1.69 11.16 -6.56
C SER A 813 -2.55 11.72 -5.45
N LYS A 814 -2.37 11.22 -4.23
CA LYS A 814 -2.91 11.88 -3.03
C LYS A 814 -2.13 13.18 -2.76
N GLN A 815 -2.22 14.15 -3.68
CA GLN A 815 -1.68 15.48 -3.41
C GLN A 815 -2.64 16.19 -2.46
N GLN A 816 -2.26 16.24 -1.20
CA GLN A 816 -2.93 17.02 -0.19
C GLN A 816 -2.51 18.48 -0.33
N ILE A 817 -3.48 19.40 -0.21
CA ILE A 817 -3.19 20.84 -0.18
C ILE A 817 -2.38 21.14 1.08
N LYS A 818 -1.19 21.67 0.90
CA LYS A 818 -0.39 22.23 2.01
C LYS A 818 -0.73 23.70 2.16
N ILE A 819 -1.26 24.07 3.32
CA ILE A 819 -1.63 25.43 3.66
C ILE A 819 -0.42 26.13 4.30
N GLU A 820 -0.03 27.25 3.72
CA GLU A 820 1.07 28.09 4.22
C GLU A 820 0.57 29.02 5.36
N PRO A 821 1.45 29.51 6.25
CA PRO A 821 1.04 30.36 7.38
C PRO A 821 0.25 31.61 6.97
N LYS A 822 0.64 32.29 5.89
CA LYS A 822 -0.10 33.46 5.38
C LYS A 822 -1.46 33.11 4.76
N GLU A 823 -1.56 31.92 4.15
CA GLU A 823 -2.83 31.39 3.64
C GLU A 823 -3.76 31.04 4.82
N TRP A 824 -3.19 30.54 5.92
CA TRP A 824 -3.95 30.30 7.14
C TRP A 824 -4.52 31.60 7.74
N GLU A 825 -3.74 32.69 7.74
CA GLU A 825 -4.21 34.01 8.19
C GLU A 825 -5.41 34.48 7.33
N ALA A 826 -5.34 34.28 6.00
CA ALA A 826 -6.44 34.61 5.11
C ALA A 826 -7.71 33.78 5.42
N ILE A 827 -7.56 32.49 5.76
CA ILE A 827 -8.66 31.64 6.17
C ILE A 827 -9.30 32.16 7.47
N GLN A 828 -8.50 32.50 8.46
CA GLN A 828 -8.97 33.02 9.76
C GLN A 828 -9.64 34.38 9.65
N ALA A 829 -9.19 35.21 8.73
CA ALA A 829 -9.79 36.53 8.45
C ALA A 829 -11.13 36.45 7.68
N GLY A 830 -11.59 35.25 7.29
CA GLY A 830 -12.81 35.10 6.51
C GLY A 830 -12.67 35.49 5.02
N ALA A 831 -11.43 35.54 4.50
CA ALA A 831 -11.18 35.88 3.09
C ALA A 831 -11.70 34.86 2.08
N ILE A 832 -12.09 33.67 2.55
CA ILE A 832 -12.55 32.55 1.73
C ILE A 832 -13.96 32.15 2.14
N SER A 833 -14.87 31.96 1.16
CA SER A 833 -16.22 31.53 1.44
C SER A 833 -16.26 30.12 2.08
N THR A 834 -17.20 29.87 2.97
CA THR A 834 -17.37 28.62 3.69
C THR A 834 -17.39 27.38 2.77
N ASN A 835 -18.10 27.46 1.63
CA ASN A 835 -18.18 26.34 0.70
C ASN A 835 -16.81 26.03 0.05
N LYS A 836 -16.06 27.06 -0.25
CA LYS A 836 -14.71 26.94 -0.84
C LYS A 836 -13.73 26.43 0.20
N LEU A 837 -13.81 26.92 1.44
CA LEU A 837 -13.01 26.44 2.55
C LEU A 837 -13.30 24.96 2.86
N LYS A 838 -14.56 24.53 2.87
CA LYS A 838 -14.93 23.10 2.97
C LYS A 838 -14.22 22.25 1.89
N SER A 839 -14.18 22.73 0.65
CA SER A 839 -13.51 22.04 -0.44
C SER A 839 -11.99 21.98 -0.26
N ILE A 840 -11.37 23.05 0.24
CA ILE A 840 -9.93 23.09 0.57
C ILE A 840 -9.61 22.08 1.68
N VAL A 841 -10.37 22.14 2.78
CA VAL A 841 -10.18 21.25 3.95
C VAL A 841 -10.34 19.77 3.57
N GLN A 842 -11.30 19.42 2.73
CA GLN A 842 -11.51 18.06 2.24
C GLN A 842 -10.33 17.51 1.41
N ASN A 843 -9.52 18.38 0.84
CA ASN A 843 -8.34 18.01 0.03
C ASN A 843 -7.01 18.34 0.72
N SER A 844 -7.02 18.68 2.01
CA SER A 844 -5.84 18.99 2.82
C SER A 844 -5.54 17.88 3.82
N ASP A 845 -4.32 17.88 4.37
CA ASP A 845 -3.96 17.02 5.51
C ASP A 845 -4.65 17.54 6.78
N LEU A 846 -5.57 16.72 7.32
CA LEU A 846 -6.35 17.12 8.49
C LEU A 846 -5.52 17.23 9.76
N ASP A 847 -4.41 16.50 9.89
CA ASP A 847 -3.54 16.56 11.06
C ASP A 847 -2.74 17.87 11.07
N VAL A 848 -2.27 18.31 9.89
CA VAL A 848 -1.63 19.63 9.73
C VAL A 848 -2.65 20.74 9.96
N LEU A 849 -3.87 20.61 9.45
CA LEU A 849 -4.94 21.59 9.69
C LEU A 849 -5.32 21.70 11.16
N LYS A 850 -5.34 20.57 11.87
CA LYS A 850 -5.58 20.55 13.32
C LYS A 850 -4.52 21.37 14.05
N GLN A 851 -3.24 21.19 13.70
CA GLN A 851 -2.15 21.98 14.31
C GLN A 851 -2.28 23.48 14.00
N LEU A 852 -2.62 23.84 12.77
CA LEU A 852 -2.82 25.25 12.38
C LEU A 852 -4.04 25.88 13.06
N ALA A 853 -5.09 25.12 13.28
CA ALA A 853 -6.34 25.57 13.91
C ALA A 853 -6.26 25.62 15.44
N MET A 854 -5.22 25.07 16.06
CA MET A 854 -5.02 25.22 17.51
C MET A 854 -4.63 26.65 17.88
N PRO A 855 -5.15 27.18 19.02
CA PRO A 855 -4.69 28.46 19.56
C PRO A 855 -3.16 28.50 19.69
N ARG A 856 -2.55 29.66 19.42
CA ARG A 856 -1.07 29.80 19.48
C ARG A 856 -0.49 29.41 20.84
N GLU A 857 -1.22 29.69 21.91
CA GLU A 857 -0.88 29.35 23.29
C GLU A 857 -0.91 27.84 23.57
N MET A 858 -1.61 27.07 22.75
CA MET A 858 -1.75 25.61 22.86
C MET A 858 -0.94 24.81 21.82
N ARG A 859 -0.13 25.48 20.99
CA ARG A 859 0.75 24.80 20.04
C ARG A 859 1.93 24.09 20.73
N GLY A 860 2.08 24.30 22.03
CA GLY A 860 2.85 23.44 22.93
C GLY A 860 2.09 22.16 23.29
N VAL A 861 2.57 21.49 24.32
CA VAL A 861 1.95 20.26 24.84
C VAL A 861 0.67 20.63 25.58
N THR A 862 -0.45 20.00 25.23
CA THR A 862 -1.70 20.19 25.98
C THR A 862 -1.59 19.58 27.39
N PRO A 863 -2.32 20.07 28.40
CA PRO A 863 -2.32 19.46 29.73
C PRO A 863 -2.62 17.95 29.72
N ALA A 864 -3.47 17.50 28.80
CA ALA A 864 -3.76 16.09 28.61
C ALA A 864 -2.57 15.31 28.03
N GLN A 865 -1.87 15.90 27.05
CA GLN A 865 -0.61 15.35 26.53
C GLN A 865 0.48 15.35 27.59
N GLU A 866 0.60 16.44 28.36
CA GLU A 866 1.55 16.54 29.47
C GLU A 866 1.30 15.48 30.54
N SER A 867 0.08 15.34 31.00
CA SER A 867 -0.34 14.28 31.92
C SER A 867 -0.03 12.89 31.36
N ARG A 868 -0.27 12.71 30.07
CA ARG A 868 0.01 11.46 29.38
C ARG A 868 1.50 11.18 29.23
N ILE A 869 2.31 12.16 28.92
CA ILE A 869 3.78 12.06 28.89
C ILE A 869 4.28 11.59 30.26
N LYS A 870 3.87 12.26 31.35
CA LYS A 870 4.25 11.89 32.72
C LYS A 870 3.81 10.47 33.09
N VAL A 871 2.60 10.06 32.69
CA VAL A 871 2.11 8.68 32.92
C VAL A 871 2.87 7.65 32.08
N LEU A 872 3.23 7.94 30.85
CA LEU A 872 3.99 7.01 30.00
C LEU A 872 5.43 6.89 30.50
N GLU A 873 6.05 7.98 30.90
CA GLU A 873 7.39 8.00 31.48
C GLU A 873 7.43 7.22 32.80
N SER A 874 6.49 7.44 33.73
CA SER A 874 6.40 6.68 34.99
C SER A 874 6.16 5.18 34.78
N ARG A 875 5.74 4.78 33.57
CA ARG A 875 5.56 3.38 33.16
C ARG A 875 6.76 2.80 32.41
N GLY A 876 7.86 3.56 32.28
CA GLY A 876 9.12 3.12 31.69
C GLY A 876 9.18 3.15 30.16
N TYR A 877 8.35 3.96 29.51
CA TYR A 877 8.50 4.23 28.07
C TYR A 877 9.73 5.08 27.82
N THR A 878 10.42 4.85 26.71
CA THR A 878 11.52 5.72 26.24
C THR A 878 10.96 7.00 25.66
N LEU A 879 11.77 8.07 25.63
CA LEU A 879 11.39 9.36 25.05
C LEU A 879 10.90 9.23 23.60
N ALA A 880 11.50 8.34 22.80
CA ALA A 880 11.08 8.08 21.43
C ALA A 880 9.69 7.42 21.34
N GLU A 881 9.40 6.47 22.22
CA GLU A 881 8.11 5.80 22.31
C GLU A 881 7.02 6.75 22.80
N ILE A 882 7.33 7.62 23.74
CA ILE A 882 6.41 8.65 24.20
C ILE A 882 6.13 9.66 23.09
N ALA A 883 7.18 10.06 22.33
CA ALA A 883 7.07 10.96 21.19
C ALA A 883 6.09 10.43 20.15
N ASP A 884 6.25 9.15 19.77
CA ASP A 884 5.37 8.49 18.81
C ASP A 884 3.94 8.30 19.35
N ALA A 885 3.80 7.94 20.63
CA ALA A 885 2.50 7.74 21.28
C ALA A 885 1.71 9.03 21.48
N VAL A 886 2.36 10.17 21.70
CA VAL A 886 1.73 11.47 21.99
C VAL A 886 1.70 12.36 20.75
N GLY A 887 2.52 12.06 19.72
CA GLY A 887 2.59 12.81 18.48
C GLY A 887 3.35 14.14 18.60
N VAL A 888 4.37 14.21 19.48
CA VAL A 888 5.22 15.38 19.71
C VAL A 888 6.69 15.00 19.60
N SER A 889 7.58 15.98 19.46
CA SER A 889 9.03 15.72 19.36
C SER A 889 9.61 15.22 20.70
N THR A 890 10.70 14.47 20.64
CA THR A 890 11.44 14.04 21.85
C THR A 890 11.94 15.22 22.66
N GLY A 891 12.34 16.33 22.01
CA GLY A 891 12.69 17.58 22.67
C GLY A 891 11.51 18.20 23.44
N THR A 892 10.29 18.15 22.90
CA THR A 892 9.08 18.60 23.57
C THR A 892 8.78 17.77 24.82
N ILE A 893 9.01 16.43 24.74
CA ILE A 893 8.83 15.54 25.89
C ILE A 893 9.85 15.84 26.96
N THR A 894 11.12 16.02 26.59
CA THR A 894 12.18 16.38 27.54
C THR A 894 11.85 17.67 28.28
N ASN A 895 11.35 18.70 27.59
CA ASN A 895 10.91 19.94 28.21
C ASN A 895 9.77 19.76 29.21
N VAL A 896 8.79 18.89 28.87
CA VAL A 896 7.65 18.57 29.76
C VAL A 896 8.09 17.79 31.02
N LEU A 897 9.09 16.93 30.88
CA LEU A 897 9.59 16.12 31.99
C LEU A 897 10.58 16.90 32.91
N GLN A 898 11.19 17.98 32.38
CA GLN A 898 12.11 18.81 33.11
C GLN A 898 11.46 20.05 33.75
N GLY A 899 10.26 20.44 33.29
CA GLY A 899 9.45 21.51 33.87
C GLY A 899 8.38 21.00 34.78
#